data_7d7e6004442601583c599b65146655a5
#
_entry.id   7d7e6004442601583c599b65146655a5
#
_cell.length_a   1.000
_cell.length_b   1.000
_cell.length_c   1.000
_cell.angle_alpha   90.00
_cell.angle_beta   90.00
_cell.angle_gamma   90.00
#
_symmetry.space_group_name_H-M   'P 1'
#
loop_
_entity.id
_entity.type
_entity.pdbx_description
1 polymer ?
#
loop_
_entity_poly.entity_id
_entity_poly.type
_entity_poly.pdbx_seq_one_letter_code
_entity_poly.pdbx_strand_id
1 'polypeptide(L)'
;MADYSPMMKQYFEVKEKYPNTLLFFRLGDFYEMFFNDAKIASRELELTLTGRDCGQEERAPMCGVPFHSAETYIARLVAKGYKVAICEQMEDPALAKGIVKRSVIRVITPGTVMESSMLDEAKNNYIASAYYQGDKVGICFADISTGELEATTLTAEKGETLSRAVIDALSRFTPREILINPDFTDLTDVAKFVSDKLSASLECMDFAVYEPLHAEETVKAQFHPEVLERSDVLNFPEITAALSALLEYLSRTQITGLERMEEIRIYSQAKTMRLDLNTRRNLELLETMRSKERRGSLLWVLDKTKTAMGKRLIRTWLEQPLLSPAGITLRQNAVEELFENRPLLDDVTEALTGIFDLERIMTRVVYGSVNGKDLRALWSALTRLPQLKALSATFKATMLRDIDSRMDVLSDICELIDRAVVEEPPHTIREGGIIREGFNAELDEVKSDMTNGKQLIAELEAREREATGIPKLRVGYNRVFGYYLEVSNAFKDKTPEHYVRKQTLANGERYITQELKELENRILGAHDRSIALEGKLFEEVRRTIAEQLTRVQETAKAIAELDVLASFAAVSVRNDYTRPTITANGRLYLKDSRHPVVEALLTGSAPFVPNDLEMDPNQNRVSIITGPNMAGKSTYMRQVAVIVIMAQIGCFVPASAAEIGIVDGIYTRVGASDDLAAGQSTFMVEMAEVAEILKSATKDSLLILDEIGRGTSTFDGMSIARAVIEYVHDKKLCGAKTLFAKHYHDLTELEDLLPGVQNFSIAVKKRGDDITFLRRIVRGGADDSFGIEVAKLAGVPDKVVRRAKEVLKSLESGEMVKKPKNAVKVQQEEPIQLTMLTKDTEVLNRLKSLDVNTLTPIESMNILFELANMLK
;
A
#
# COMPACT_ATOMS: atom_id res chain seq x y z
N MET A 1 -32.08 -10.63 -29.18
CA MET A 1 -30.70 -10.94 -29.66
C MET A 1 -30.66 -11.46 -31.12
N ALA A 2 -31.70 -11.21 -31.95
CA ALA A 2 -31.81 -11.93 -33.21
C ALA A 2 -30.77 -11.59 -34.28
N ASP A 3 -30.18 -10.42 -34.31
CA ASP A 3 -29.45 -9.93 -35.49
C ASP A 3 -27.96 -9.63 -35.28
N TYR A 4 -27.35 -9.99 -34.17
CA TYR A 4 -25.93 -9.85 -33.97
C TYR A 4 -25.13 -10.95 -34.67
N SER A 5 -23.90 -10.61 -35.13
CA SER A 5 -22.97 -11.59 -35.65
C SER A 5 -22.67 -12.70 -34.64
N PRO A 6 -22.35 -13.93 -35.06
CA PRO A 6 -22.08 -15.05 -34.14
C PRO A 6 -21.01 -14.72 -33.11
N MET A 7 -19.97 -13.99 -33.43
CA MET A 7 -18.92 -13.54 -32.51
C MET A 7 -19.47 -12.57 -31.45
N MET A 8 -20.36 -11.62 -31.86
CA MET A 8 -20.99 -10.72 -30.92
C MET A 8 -21.97 -11.42 -29.97
N LYS A 9 -22.64 -12.47 -30.42
CA LYS A 9 -23.47 -13.31 -29.54
C LYS A 9 -22.62 -13.95 -28.45
N GLN A 10 -21.46 -14.54 -28.82
CA GLN A 10 -20.50 -15.09 -27.86
C GLN A 10 -19.98 -14.02 -26.89
N TYR A 11 -19.70 -12.79 -27.37
CA TYR A 11 -19.31 -11.68 -26.51
C TYR A 11 -20.38 -11.37 -25.46
N PHE A 12 -21.63 -11.24 -25.86
CA PHE A 12 -22.73 -10.97 -24.94
C PHE A 12 -22.97 -12.10 -23.93
N GLU A 13 -22.90 -13.36 -24.35
CA GLU A 13 -23.00 -14.53 -23.45
C GLU A 13 -21.91 -14.52 -22.35
N VAL A 14 -20.70 -14.08 -22.69
CA VAL A 14 -19.62 -13.92 -21.72
C VAL A 14 -19.86 -12.69 -20.86
N LYS A 15 -20.22 -11.54 -21.47
CA LYS A 15 -20.43 -10.28 -20.75
C LYS A 15 -21.57 -10.36 -19.72
N GLU A 16 -22.62 -11.08 -20.02
CA GLU A 16 -23.76 -11.30 -19.12
C GLU A 16 -23.35 -11.98 -17.81
N LYS A 17 -22.34 -12.86 -17.86
CA LYS A 17 -21.78 -13.51 -16.67
C LYS A 17 -20.87 -12.59 -15.84
N TYR A 18 -20.31 -11.55 -16.46
CA TYR A 18 -19.36 -10.61 -15.83
C TYR A 18 -19.78 -9.15 -16.05
N PRO A 19 -20.98 -8.74 -15.60
CA PRO A 19 -21.58 -7.44 -15.95
C PRO A 19 -20.76 -6.25 -15.46
N ASN A 20 -20.15 -6.35 -14.27
CA ASN A 20 -19.43 -5.27 -13.59
C ASN A 20 -17.91 -5.23 -13.92
N THR A 21 -17.49 -5.89 -14.99
CA THR A 21 -16.07 -5.94 -15.39
C THR A 21 -15.88 -5.33 -16.77
N LEU A 22 -14.69 -4.80 -17.06
CA LEU A 22 -14.26 -4.48 -18.42
C LEU A 22 -13.79 -5.77 -19.09
N LEU A 23 -14.49 -6.22 -20.14
CA LEU A 23 -14.20 -7.49 -20.78
C LEU A 23 -13.13 -7.32 -21.86
N PHE A 24 -11.94 -7.86 -21.60
CA PHE A 24 -10.83 -7.97 -22.56
C PHE A 24 -11.01 -9.25 -23.38
N PHE A 25 -11.64 -9.11 -24.54
CA PHE A 25 -12.06 -10.23 -25.36
C PHE A 25 -11.02 -10.53 -26.44
N ARG A 26 -10.38 -11.70 -26.39
CA ARG A 26 -9.29 -12.07 -27.30
C ARG A 26 -9.76 -12.26 -28.74
N LEU A 27 -9.18 -11.51 -29.66
CA LEU A 27 -9.41 -11.63 -31.10
C LEU A 27 -8.07 -11.55 -31.84
N GLY A 28 -7.55 -12.70 -32.25
CA GLY A 28 -6.22 -12.78 -32.84
C GLY A 28 -5.13 -12.27 -31.88
N ASP A 29 -4.37 -11.27 -32.32
CA ASP A 29 -3.27 -10.68 -31.53
C ASP A 29 -3.70 -9.51 -30.62
N PHE A 30 -5.02 -9.27 -30.49
CA PHE A 30 -5.54 -8.17 -29.69
C PHE A 30 -6.53 -8.66 -28.64
N TYR A 31 -6.60 -7.93 -27.54
CA TYR A 31 -7.77 -7.88 -26.68
C TYR A 31 -8.63 -6.69 -27.14
N GLU A 32 -9.84 -6.99 -27.59
CA GLU A 32 -10.79 -5.97 -28.04
C GLU A 32 -11.90 -5.81 -26.99
N MET A 33 -12.28 -4.57 -26.73
CA MET A 33 -13.40 -4.18 -25.88
C MET A 33 -14.49 -3.59 -26.73
N PHE A 34 -15.75 -3.81 -26.37
CA PHE A 34 -16.90 -3.38 -27.16
C PHE A 34 -17.89 -2.57 -26.34
N PHE A 35 -18.75 -1.82 -27.03
CA PHE A 35 -19.85 -1.04 -26.47
C PHE A 35 -19.40 -0.11 -25.31
N ASN A 36 -20.02 -0.27 -24.14
CA ASN A 36 -19.71 0.58 -22.98
C ASN A 36 -18.31 0.35 -22.44
N ASP A 37 -17.83 -0.90 -22.46
CA ASP A 37 -16.48 -1.23 -22.04
C ASP A 37 -15.43 -0.51 -22.91
N ALA A 38 -15.66 -0.43 -24.22
CA ALA A 38 -14.81 0.29 -25.14
C ALA A 38 -14.81 1.81 -24.88
N LYS A 39 -15.96 2.40 -24.57
CA LYS A 39 -16.04 3.83 -24.25
C LYS A 39 -15.30 4.16 -22.96
N ILE A 40 -15.42 3.33 -21.93
CA ILE A 40 -14.70 3.49 -20.65
C ILE A 40 -13.21 3.31 -20.89
N ALA A 41 -12.79 2.18 -21.49
CA ALA A 41 -11.39 1.88 -21.71
C ALA A 41 -10.70 2.92 -22.63
N SER A 42 -11.37 3.38 -23.68
CA SER A 42 -10.86 4.44 -24.56
C SER A 42 -10.58 5.73 -23.78
N ARG A 43 -11.49 6.14 -22.91
CA ARG A 43 -11.31 7.34 -22.07
C ARG A 43 -10.21 7.17 -21.03
N GLU A 44 -10.21 6.05 -20.30
CA GLU A 44 -9.29 5.83 -19.18
C GLU A 44 -7.85 5.53 -19.62
N LEU A 45 -7.69 4.92 -20.79
CA LEU A 45 -6.42 4.50 -21.36
C LEU A 45 -5.92 5.39 -22.49
N GLU A 46 -6.73 6.39 -22.90
CA GLU A 46 -6.43 7.29 -24.03
C GLU A 46 -6.27 6.54 -25.36
N LEU A 47 -7.10 5.48 -25.55
CA LEU A 47 -7.10 4.69 -26.77
C LEU A 47 -8.06 5.26 -27.80
N THR A 48 -7.73 5.09 -29.09
CA THR A 48 -8.61 5.48 -30.18
C THR A 48 -9.87 4.61 -30.17
N LEU A 49 -11.04 5.25 -30.07
CA LEU A 49 -12.32 4.58 -30.22
C LEU A 49 -12.65 4.43 -31.71
N THR A 50 -12.83 3.18 -32.14
CA THR A 50 -13.20 2.82 -33.51
C THR A 50 -14.55 2.13 -33.54
N GLY A 51 -14.96 1.60 -34.69
CA GLY A 51 -16.21 0.83 -34.82
C GLY A 51 -15.98 -0.47 -35.54
N ARG A 52 -16.59 -1.56 -35.04
CA ARG A 52 -16.57 -2.89 -35.67
C ARG A 52 -17.96 -3.27 -36.16
N ASP A 53 -18.01 -3.95 -37.30
CA ASP A 53 -19.26 -4.52 -37.79
C ASP A 53 -19.76 -5.61 -36.84
N CYS A 54 -20.99 -5.46 -36.38
CA CYS A 54 -21.62 -6.34 -35.40
C CYS A 54 -22.86 -7.07 -35.96
N GLY A 55 -23.14 -6.88 -37.27
CA GLY A 55 -24.35 -7.41 -37.90
C GLY A 55 -25.57 -6.50 -37.74
N GLN A 56 -25.41 -5.27 -37.27
CA GLN A 56 -26.45 -4.22 -37.19
C GLN A 56 -26.10 -3.07 -38.12
N GLU A 57 -27.06 -2.18 -38.39
CA GLU A 57 -26.83 -0.97 -39.18
C GLU A 57 -25.73 -0.06 -38.55
N GLU A 58 -25.72 0.06 -37.24
CA GLU A 58 -24.70 0.79 -36.49
C GLU A 58 -23.53 -0.14 -36.12
N ARG A 59 -22.32 0.36 -36.33
CA ARG A 59 -21.09 -0.34 -35.90
C ARG A 59 -20.96 -0.31 -34.38
N ALA A 60 -20.59 -1.42 -33.77
CA ALA A 60 -20.30 -1.48 -32.35
C ALA A 60 -19.06 -0.62 -32.02
N PRO A 61 -19.14 0.34 -31.09
CA PRO A 61 -17.96 1.03 -30.57
C PRO A 61 -16.93 0.01 -30.07
N MET A 62 -15.67 0.16 -30.48
CA MET A 62 -14.59 -0.76 -30.17
C MET A 62 -13.28 -0.03 -29.95
N CYS A 63 -12.49 -0.48 -28.98
CA CYS A 63 -11.07 -0.20 -28.87
C CYS A 63 -10.33 -1.50 -28.53
N GLY A 64 -9.02 -1.54 -28.75
CA GLY A 64 -8.24 -2.75 -28.51
C GLY A 64 -6.79 -2.45 -28.16
N VAL A 65 -6.17 -3.40 -27.47
CA VAL A 65 -4.76 -3.39 -27.09
C VAL A 65 -4.09 -4.67 -27.56
N PRO A 66 -2.80 -4.64 -27.98
CA PRO A 66 -2.07 -5.86 -28.30
C PRO A 66 -1.97 -6.76 -27.07
N PHE A 67 -2.19 -8.06 -27.24
CA PHE A 67 -2.23 -8.98 -26.10
C PHE A 67 -0.90 -9.04 -25.31
N HIS A 68 0.23 -8.94 -26.00
CA HIS A 68 1.55 -8.97 -25.39
C HIS A 68 1.88 -7.73 -24.52
N SER A 69 1.15 -6.63 -24.69
CA SER A 69 1.29 -5.40 -23.89
C SER A 69 0.10 -5.12 -23.00
N ALA A 70 -0.88 -6.05 -22.93
CA ALA A 70 -2.14 -5.85 -22.21
C ALA A 70 -1.95 -5.57 -20.72
N GLU A 71 -0.95 -6.19 -20.07
CA GLU A 71 -0.67 -6.01 -18.64
C GLU A 71 -0.54 -4.53 -18.24
N THR A 72 0.19 -3.73 -19.04
CA THR A 72 0.37 -2.30 -18.75
C THR A 72 -0.96 -1.52 -18.78
N TYR A 73 -1.86 -1.88 -19.68
CA TYR A 73 -3.18 -1.26 -19.80
C TYR A 73 -4.11 -1.73 -18.67
N ILE A 74 -4.08 -3.02 -18.34
CA ILE A 74 -4.84 -3.61 -17.24
C ILE A 74 -4.41 -2.96 -15.93
N ALA A 75 -3.10 -2.82 -15.69
CA ALA A 75 -2.55 -2.16 -14.50
C ALA A 75 -3.13 -0.75 -14.31
N ARG A 76 -3.23 0.05 -15.38
CA ARG A 76 -3.81 1.41 -15.32
C ARG A 76 -5.29 1.41 -14.98
N LEU A 77 -6.06 0.45 -15.49
CA LEU A 77 -7.48 0.31 -15.17
C LEU A 77 -7.70 -0.15 -13.73
N VAL A 78 -6.97 -1.19 -13.31
CA VAL A 78 -7.07 -1.75 -11.96
C VAL A 78 -6.64 -0.73 -10.91
N ALA A 79 -5.58 0.05 -11.17
CA ALA A 79 -5.15 1.15 -10.29
C ALA A 79 -6.22 2.24 -10.11
N LYS A 80 -7.14 2.39 -11.09
CA LYS A 80 -8.31 3.29 -11.04
C LYS A 80 -9.56 2.63 -10.43
N GLY A 81 -9.45 1.39 -9.93
CA GLY A 81 -10.54 0.66 -9.29
C GLY A 81 -11.42 -0.17 -10.24
N TYR A 82 -11.10 -0.25 -11.53
CA TYR A 82 -11.85 -1.08 -12.47
C TYR A 82 -11.50 -2.56 -12.33
N LYS A 83 -12.49 -3.44 -12.50
CA LYS A 83 -12.31 -4.90 -12.62
C LYS A 83 -12.18 -5.28 -14.10
N VAL A 84 -11.23 -6.14 -14.42
CA VAL A 84 -10.95 -6.55 -15.80
C VAL A 84 -11.09 -8.06 -15.93
N ALA A 85 -11.98 -8.52 -16.81
CA ALA A 85 -12.16 -9.94 -17.13
C ALA A 85 -11.33 -10.28 -18.38
N ILE A 86 -10.41 -11.23 -18.25
CA ILE A 86 -9.56 -11.72 -19.34
C ILE A 86 -10.25 -12.90 -20.01
N CYS A 87 -10.67 -12.71 -21.24
CA CYS A 87 -11.34 -13.74 -22.04
C CYS A 87 -10.42 -14.26 -23.14
N GLU A 88 -9.97 -15.51 -23.00
CA GLU A 88 -9.02 -16.16 -23.92
C GLU A 88 -9.69 -17.16 -24.86
N GLN A 89 -8.99 -17.46 -25.96
CA GLN A 89 -9.33 -18.51 -26.91
C GLN A 89 -8.98 -19.87 -26.28
N MET A 90 -9.96 -20.75 -26.16
CA MET A 90 -9.82 -22.06 -25.52
C MET A 90 -9.38 -23.18 -26.48
N GLU A 91 -9.31 -22.90 -27.77
CA GLU A 91 -8.92 -23.82 -28.83
C GLU A 91 -8.08 -23.12 -29.89
N ASP A 92 -7.24 -23.89 -30.59
CA ASP A 92 -6.41 -23.35 -31.67
C ASP A 92 -7.31 -22.87 -32.82
N PRO A 93 -7.22 -21.60 -33.25
CA PRO A 93 -7.97 -21.05 -34.38
C PRO A 93 -7.77 -21.84 -35.67
N ALA A 94 -6.61 -22.49 -35.87
CA ALA A 94 -6.32 -23.30 -37.06
C ALA A 94 -7.07 -24.64 -37.08
N LEU A 95 -7.47 -25.16 -35.94
CA LEU A 95 -8.17 -26.44 -35.76
C LEU A 95 -9.69 -26.25 -35.54
N ALA A 96 -10.15 -25.06 -35.28
CA ALA A 96 -11.54 -24.79 -34.96
C ALA A 96 -12.47 -24.99 -36.16
N LYS A 97 -13.51 -25.81 -35.99
CA LYS A 97 -14.58 -25.96 -36.98
C LYS A 97 -15.69 -24.93 -36.70
N GLY A 98 -15.46 -23.66 -37.12
CA GLY A 98 -16.40 -22.57 -36.88
C GLY A 98 -15.80 -21.43 -36.03
N ILE A 99 -16.60 -20.87 -35.11
CA ILE A 99 -16.12 -19.80 -34.23
C ILE A 99 -15.33 -20.39 -33.08
N VAL A 100 -14.10 -19.90 -32.90
CA VAL A 100 -13.23 -20.27 -31.78
C VAL A 100 -13.95 -20.02 -30.45
N LYS A 101 -14.01 -21.06 -29.61
CA LYS A 101 -14.59 -20.97 -28.28
C LYS A 101 -13.71 -20.09 -27.37
N ARG A 102 -14.36 -19.18 -26.64
CA ARG A 102 -13.70 -18.29 -25.69
C ARG A 102 -14.34 -18.42 -24.32
N SER A 103 -13.50 -18.26 -23.29
CA SER A 103 -13.95 -18.26 -21.91
C SER A 103 -13.13 -17.26 -21.10
N VAL A 104 -13.71 -16.71 -20.04
CA VAL A 104 -12.96 -15.93 -19.07
C VAL A 104 -12.09 -16.90 -18.27
N ILE A 105 -10.79 -16.65 -18.32
CA ILE A 105 -9.79 -17.42 -17.57
C ILE A 105 -9.48 -16.80 -16.22
N ARG A 106 -9.73 -15.50 -16.06
CA ARG A 106 -9.44 -14.76 -14.83
C ARG A 106 -10.15 -13.40 -14.83
N VAL A 107 -10.55 -12.95 -13.64
CA VAL A 107 -10.98 -11.58 -13.37
C VAL A 107 -9.93 -10.92 -12.47
N ILE A 108 -9.30 -9.85 -12.97
CA ILE A 108 -8.33 -9.07 -12.20
C ILE A 108 -9.06 -7.92 -11.54
N THR A 109 -8.96 -7.85 -10.22
CA THR A 109 -9.54 -6.78 -9.39
C THR A 109 -8.44 -6.08 -8.58
N PRO A 110 -8.68 -4.90 -8.01
CA PRO A 110 -7.67 -4.20 -7.21
C PRO A 110 -7.05 -5.03 -6.08
N GLY A 111 -7.86 -5.91 -5.46
CA GLY A 111 -7.42 -6.78 -4.36
C GLY A 111 -6.81 -8.12 -4.79
N THR A 112 -6.94 -8.49 -6.07
CA THR A 112 -6.52 -9.82 -6.57
C THR A 112 -5.36 -9.77 -7.56
N VAL A 113 -4.63 -8.67 -7.62
CA VAL A 113 -3.43 -8.51 -8.46
C VAL A 113 -2.31 -9.43 -7.98
N MET A 114 -1.64 -10.09 -8.91
CA MET A 114 -0.48 -10.97 -8.64
C MET A 114 0.75 -10.62 -9.48
N GLU A 115 0.56 -9.90 -10.58
CA GLU A 115 1.61 -9.50 -11.49
C GLU A 115 2.55 -8.49 -10.80
N SER A 116 3.85 -8.80 -10.79
CA SER A 116 4.87 -7.94 -10.14
C SER A 116 4.92 -6.53 -10.72
N SER A 117 4.59 -6.38 -12.00
CA SER A 117 4.52 -5.08 -12.70
C SER A 117 3.41 -4.17 -12.18
N MET A 118 2.41 -4.73 -11.48
CA MET A 118 1.24 -4.02 -10.93
C MET A 118 1.32 -3.82 -9.42
N LEU A 119 2.27 -4.45 -8.74
CA LEU A 119 2.41 -4.46 -7.29
C LEU A 119 3.57 -3.57 -6.83
N ASP A 120 3.40 -2.88 -5.71
CA ASP A 120 4.49 -2.23 -5.00
C ASP A 120 5.28 -3.31 -4.22
N GLU A 121 6.60 -3.40 -4.44
CA GLU A 121 7.45 -4.38 -3.77
C GLU A 121 7.48 -4.20 -2.24
N ALA A 122 7.32 -2.97 -1.77
CA ALA A 122 7.42 -2.62 -0.36
C ALA A 122 6.08 -2.68 0.39
N LYS A 123 4.98 -3.07 -0.28
CA LYS A 123 3.64 -3.09 0.31
C LYS A 123 2.92 -4.38 -0.01
N ASN A 124 2.12 -4.83 0.94
CA ASN A 124 1.13 -5.88 0.71
C ASN A 124 -0.06 -5.32 -0.08
N ASN A 125 -0.75 -6.19 -0.80
CA ASN A 125 -1.95 -5.86 -1.58
C ASN A 125 -3.15 -6.60 -1.01
N TYR A 126 -3.71 -6.07 0.08
CA TYR A 126 -4.80 -6.75 0.78
C TYR A 126 -6.15 -6.59 0.10
N ILE A 127 -6.88 -7.71 0.06
CA ILE A 127 -8.34 -7.77 -0.02
C ILE A 127 -8.88 -8.08 1.38
N ALA A 128 -9.96 -7.44 1.79
CA ALA A 128 -10.62 -7.72 3.05
C ALA A 128 -11.99 -8.34 2.81
N SER A 129 -12.44 -9.17 3.77
CA SER A 129 -13.81 -9.64 3.86
C SER A 129 -14.31 -9.39 5.28
N ALA A 130 -15.45 -8.72 5.41
CA ALA A 130 -16.02 -8.34 6.69
C ALA A 130 -17.47 -8.84 6.81
N TYR A 131 -17.75 -9.51 7.89
CA TYR A 131 -19.10 -10.00 8.25
C TYR A 131 -19.56 -9.34 9.54
N TYR A 132 -20.59 -8.52 9.44
CA TYR A 132 -21.20 -7.83 10.56
C TYR A 132 -22.46 -8.54 11.04
N GLN A 133 -22.53 -8.84 12.32
CA GLN A 133 -23.71 -9.42 12.96
C GLN A 133 -23.84 -8.91 14.41
N GLY A 134 -24.90 -8.16 14.68
CA GLY A 134 -25.22 -7.69 16.04
C GLY A 134 -24.19 -6.69 16.59
N ASP A 135 -23.37 -7.15 17.54
CA ASP A 135 -22.32 -6.34 18.21
C ASP A 135 -20.90 -6.73 17.80
N LYS A 136 -20.75 -7.56 16.77
CA LYS A 136 -19.46 -8.10 16.34
C LYS A 136 -19.26 -7.96 14.85
N VAL A 137 -17.98 -7.84 14.47
CA VAL A 137 -17.52 -7.95 13.09
C VAL A 137 -16.40 -8.96 13.01
N GLY A 138 -16.62 -10.05 12.25
CA GLY A 138 -15.53 -10.91 11.80
C GLY A 138 -14.88 -10.29 10.57
N ILE A 139 -13.57 -10.13 10.56
CA ILE A 139 -12.85 -9.57 9.43
C ILE A 139 -11.60 -10.39 9.09
N CYS A 140 -11.42 -10.64 7.80
CA CYS A 140 -10.27 -11.32 7.24
C CYS A 140 -9.56 -10.39 6.26
N PHE A 141 -8.22 -10.44 6.26
CA PHE A 141 -7.35 -9.74 5.33
C PHE A 141 -6.46 -10.75 4.63
N ALA A 142 -6.48 -10.77 3.30
CA ALA A 142 -5.65 -11.67 2.52
C ALA A 142 -4.81 -10.88 1.50
N ASP A 143 -3.53 -11.18 1.43
CA ASP A 143 -2.66 -10.78 0.32
C ASP A 143 -2.47 -11.99 -0.59
N ILE A 144 -3.18 -11.98 -1.72
CA ILE A 144 -3.13 -13.07 -2.68
C ILE A 144 -1.74 -13.20 -3.30
N SER A 145 -0.95 -12.13 -3.35
CA SER A 145 0.39 -12.16 -3.94
C SER A 145 1.44 -12.82 -3.05
N THR A 146 1.24 -12.88 -1.73
CA THR A 146 2.15 -13.50 -0.76
C THR A 146 1.58 -14.76 -0.11
N GLY A 147 0.26 -14.94 -0.14
CA GLY A 147 -0.44 -16.03 0.55
C GLY A 147 -0.71 -15.74 2.03
N GLU A 148 -0.49 -14.50 2.49
CA GLU A 148 -0.77 -14.09 3.85
C GLU A 148 -2.27 -13.98 4.09
N LEU A 149 -2.74 -14.54 5.22
CA LEU A 149 -4.13 -14.49 5.65
C LEU A 149 -4.20 -14.20 7.14
N GLU A 150 -4.69 -13.02 7.49
CA GLU A 150 -4.92 -12.60 8.87
C GLU A 150 -6.41 -12.40 9.13
N ALA A 151 -6.87 -12.79 10.31
CA ALA A 151 -8.27 -12.67 10.69
C ALA A 151 -8.44 -12.24 12.14
N THR A 152 -9.56 -11.60 12.46
CA THR A 152 -9.90 -11.24 13.83
C THR A 152 -11.41 -11.03 13.99
N THR A 153 -11.90 -11.17 15.23
CA THR A 153 -13.24 -10.71 15.62
C THR A 153 -13.11 -9.37 16.34
N LEU A 154 -13.84 -8.39 15.89
CA LEU A 154 -13.91 -7.05 16.45
C LEU A 154 -15.21 -6.89 17.25
N THR A 155 -15.09 -6.35 18.45
CA THR A 155 -16.21 -6.03 19.35
C THR A 155 -16.03 -4.60 19.86
N ALA A 156 -17.12 -3.94 20.24
CA ALA A 156 -17.02 -2.66 20.92
C ALA A 156 -16.43 -2.89 22.32
N GLU A 157 -15.22 -2.39 22.54
CA GLU A 157 -14.61 -2.38 23.88
C GLU A 157 -15.16 -1.20 24.70
N LYS A 158 -14.87 -1.20 25.99
CA LYS A 158 -15.35 -0.18 26.92
C LYS A 158 -14.87 1.21 26.47
N GLY A 159 -15.81 2.03 26.00
CA GLY A 159 -15.53 3.39 25.52
C GLY A 159 -15.27 3.54 24.01
N GLU A 160 -15.19 2.46 23.26
CA GLU A 160 -14.99 2.43 21.81
C GLU A 160 -16.27 1.98 21.08
N THR A 161 -16.53 2.52 19.91
CA THR A 161 -17.61 2.04 19.03
C THR A 161 -17.11 0.94 18.13
N LEU A 162 -17.97 0.00 17.76
CA LEU A 162 -17.63 -1.06 16.80
C LEU A 162 -17.14 -0.49 15.48
N SER A 163 -17.78 0.57 14.95
CA SER A 163 -17.33 1.28 13.75
C SER A 163 -15.87 1.73 13.85
N ARG A 164 -15.44 2.16 15.02
CA ARG A 164 -14.06 2.60 15.25
C ARG A 164 -13.07 1.45 15.21
N ALA A 165 -13.38 0.35 15.89
CA ALA A 165 -12.53 -0.85 15.84
C ALA A 165 -12.36 -1.36 14.41
N VAL A 166 -13.44 -1.31 13.61
CA VAL A 166 -13.38 -1.65 12.17
C VAL A 166 -12.51 -0.66 11.39
N ILE A 167 -12.68 0.66 11.61
CA ILE A 167 -11.87 1.69 10.95
C ILE A 167 -10.39 1.52 11.27
N ASP A 168 -10.03 1.21 12.51
CA ASP A 168 -8.64 1.01 12.93
C ASP A 168 -8.04 -0.25 12.29
N ALA A 169 -8.80 -1.35 12.19
CA ALA A 169 -8.39 -2.55 11.48
C ALA A 169 -8.19 -2.27 9.97
N LEU A 170 -9.16 -1.65 9.31
CA LEU A 170 -9.06 -1.28 7.89
C LEU A 170 -7.90 -0.31 7.62
N SER A 171 -7.65 0.62 8.54
CA SER A 171 -6.54 1.58 8.42
C SER A 171 -5.18 0.92 8.54
N ARG A 172 -5.09 -0.18 9.30
CA ARG A 172 -3.86 -0.95 9.50
C ARG A 172 -3.46 -1.71 8.25
N PHE A 173 -4.40 -2.42 7.63
CA PHE A 173 -4.15 -3.25 6.46
C PHE A 173 -4.31 -2.49 5.13
N THR A 174 -5.02 -1.37 5.13
CA THR A 174 -5.28 -0.53 3.94
C THR A 174 -5.70 -1.35 2.70
N PRO A 175 -6.74 -2.19 2.81
CA PRO A 175 -7.17 -3.05 1.72
C PRO A 175 -7.60 -2.24 0.50
N ARG A 176 -7.38 -2.81 -0.69
CA ARG A 176 -7.81 -2.20 -1.97
C ARG A 176 -9.24 -2.54 -2.32
N GLU A 177 -9.74 -3.62 -1.76
CA GLU A 177 -11.09 -4.13 -2.00
C GLU A 177 -11.63 -4.74 -0.72
N ILE A 178 -12.91 -4.53 -0.43
CA ILE A 178 -13.55 -4.98 0.80
C ILE A 178 -14.87 -5.65 0.44
N LEU A 179 -15.02 -6.92 0.78
CA LEU A 179 -16.24 -7.70 0.66
C LEU A 179 -17.05 -7.52 1.94
N ILE A 180 -18.33 -7.28 1.81
CA ILE A 180 -19.22 -7.03 2.96
C ILE A 180 -20.54 -7.81 2.83
N ASN A 181 -21.14 -8.15 3.97
CA ASN A 181 -22.54 -8.60 3.99
C ASN A 181 -23.48 -7.38 3.95
N PRO A 182 -24.75 -7.54 3.55
CA PRO A 182 -25.71 -6.44 3.45
C PRO A 182 -25.80 -5.59 4.74
N ASP A 183 -25.84 -6.23 5.90
CA ASP A 183 -26.01 -5.55 7.20
C ASP A 183 -24.79 -4.65 7.55
N PHE A 184 -23.63 -4.89 6.96
CA PHE A 184 -22.46 -4.04 7.17
C PHE A 184 -22.66 -2.60 6.70
N THR A 185 -23.60 -2.36 5.79
CA THR A 185 -23.94 -1.01 5.32
C THR A 185 -24.54 -0.12 6.42
N ASP A 186 -25.03 -0.71 7.52
CA ASP A 186 -25.51 0.02 8.70
C ASP A 186 -24.39 0.76 9.43
N LEU A 187 -23.13 0.31 9.24
CA LEU A 187 -21.95 0.99 9.76
C LEU A 187 -21.57 2.18 8.85
N THR A 188 -22.43 3.20 8.82
CA THR A 188 -22.30 4.35 7.91
C THR A 188 -20.97 5.10 8.01
N ASP A 189 -20.41 5.20 9.24
CA ASP A 189 -19.11 5.84 9.47
C ASP A 189 -17.98 5.06 8.80
N VAL A 190 -18.06 3.72 8.79
CA VAL A 190 -17.09 2.84 8.12
C VAL A 190 -17.19 3.01 6.61
N ALA A 191 -18.40 2.98 6.06
CA ALA A 191 -18.62 3.16 4.62
C ALA A 191 -18.06 4.51 4.13
N LYS A 192 -18.31 5.59 4.88
CA LYS A 192 -17.75 6.91 4.60
C LYS A 192 -16.23 6.93 4.69
N PHE A 193 -15.65 6.30 5.70
CA PHE A 193 -14.20 6.19 5.84
C PHE A 193 -13.55 5.46 4.66
N VAL A 194 -14.16 4.35 4.20
CA VAL A 194 -13.66 3.58 3.06
C VAL A 194 -13.67 4.42 1.79
N SER A 195 -14.77 5.13 1.52
CA SER A 195 -14.90 5.99 0.32
C SER A 195 -13.92 7.17 0.36
N ASP A 196 -13.86 7.90 1.47
CA ASP A 196 -13.19 9.20 1.55
C ASP A 196 -11.68 9.10 1.84
N LYS A 197 -11.28 8.04 2.55
CA LYS A 197 -9.89 7.94 3.07
C LYS A 197 -9.10 6.75 2.52
N LEU A 198 -9.73 5.58 2.33
CA LEU A 198 -9.06 4.39 1.81
C LEU A 198 -9.06 4.33 0.29
N SER A 199 -10.06 4.91 -0.37
CA SER A 199 -10.29 4.77 -1.82
C SER A 199 -10.37 3.29 -2.25
N ALA A 200 -10.90 2.42 -1.38
CA ALA A 200 -11.09 1.01 -1.63
C ALA A 200 -12.50 0.76 -2.22
N SER A 201 -12.64 -0.28 -3.03
CA SER A 201 -13.96 -0.70 -3.52
C SER A 201 -14.69 -1.52 -2.45
N LEU A 202 -15.97 -1.22 -2.25
CA LEU A 202 -16.89 -2.05 -1.44
C LEU A 202 -17.70 -2.93 -2.36
N GLU A 203 -17.74 -4.24 -2.07
CA GLU A 203 -18.58 -5.21 -2.79
C GLU A 203 -19.47 -5.95 -1.80
N CYS A 204 -20.79 -5.81 -1.99
CA CYS A 204 -21.77 -6.52 -1.20
C CYS A 204 -21.95 -7.94 -1.77
N MET A 205 -21.63 -8.94 -0.96
CA MET A 205 -21.79 -10.34 -1.30
C MET A 205 -23.18 -10.85 -0.93
N ASP A 206 -23.61 -11.91 -1.61
CA ASP A 206 -24.89 -12.55 -1.36
C ASP A 206 -24.95 -13.14 0.06
N PHE A 207 -26.08 -13.01 0.75
CA PHE A 207 -26.23 -13.48 2.12
C PHE A 207 -25.95 -14.99 2.26
N ALA A 208 -26.26 -15.76 1.23
CA ALA A 208 -26.07 -17.21 1.22
C ALA A 208 -24.62 -17.66 1.51
N VAL A 209 -23.62 -16.86 1.13
CA VAL A 209 -22.20 -17.21 1.36
C VAL A 209 -21.78 -17.09 2.83
N TYR A 210 -22.59 -16.41 3.63
CA TYR A 210 -22.36 -16.20 5.07
C TYR A 210 -23.16 -17.17 5.95
N GLU A 211 -24.00 -18.02 5.37
CA GLU A 211 -24.77 -19.00 6.13
C GLU A 211 -23.84 -19.94 6.92
N PRO A 212 -24.07 -20.17 8.23
CA PRO A 212 -23.12 -20.88 9.09
C PRO A 212 -22.71 -22.26 8.58
N LEU A 213 -23.65 -23.06 8.08
CA LEU A 213 -23.34 -24.40 7.56
C LEU A 213 -22.54 -24.33 6.26
N HIS A 214 -22.94 -23.45 5.34
CA HIS A 214 -22.22 -23.24 4.09
C HIS A 214 -20.83 -22.68 4.34
N ALA A 215 -20.70 -21.73 5.25
CA ALA A 215 -19.41 -21.12 5.60
C ALA A 215 -18.43 -22.15 6.19
N GLU A 216 -18.91 -22.99 7.09
CA GLU A 216 -18.10 -24.05 7.68
C GLU A 216 -17.67 -25.09 6.64
N GLU A 217 -18.57 -25.51 5.75
CA GLU A 217 -18.25 -26.45 4.65
C GLU A 217 -17.23 -25.84 3.69
N THR A 218 -17.39 -24.59 3.28
CA THR A 218 -16.47 -23.90 2.38
C THR A 218 -15.06 -23.79 2.98
N VAL A 219 -14.96 -23.43 4.26
CA VAL A 219 -13.67 -23.31 4.95
C VAL A 219 -13.02 -24.68 5.14
N LYS A 220 -13.80 -25.72 5.51
CA LYS A 220 -13.28 -27.11 5.63
C LYS A 220 -12.83 -27.70 4.31
N ALA A 221 -13.50 -27.35 3.21
CA ALA A 221 -13.09 -27.81 1.88
C ALA A 221 -11.77 -27.20 1.40
N GLN A 222 -11.45 -25.99 1.88
CA GLN A 222 -10.27 -25.24 1.45
C GLN A 222 -9.02 -25.57 2.27
N PHE A 223 -9.14 -25.71 3.58
CA PHE A 223 -7.99 -25.84 4.47
C PHE A 223 -7.80 -27.27 4.99
N HIS A 224 -6.54 -27.66 5.12
CA HIS A 224 -6.20 -28.95 5.72
C HIS A 224 -6.65 -28.98 7.20
N PRO A 225 -7.12 -30.15 7.73
CA PRO A 225 -7.59 -30.27 9.11
C PRO A 225 -6.61 -29.75 10.17
N GLU A 226 -5.31 -29.99 9.98
CA GLU A 226 -4.24 -29.48 10.88
C GLU A 226 -4.18 -27.96 10.96
N VAL A 227 -4.45 -27.25 9.84
CA VAL A 227 -4.52 -25.79 9.81
C VAL A 227 -5.73 -25.28 10.58
N LEU A 228 -6.87 -25.95 10.42
CA LEU A 228 -8.12 -25.60 11.12
C LEU A 228 -7.99 -25.82 12.63
N GLU A 229 -7.36 -26.95 13.05
CA GLU A 229 -7.11 -27.22 14.46
C GLU A 229 -6.13 -26.20 15.07
N ARG A 230 -5.05 -25.90 14.38
CA ARG A 230 -4.03 -24.93 14.87
C ARG A 230 -4.54 -23.51 14.94
N SER A 231 -5.35 -23.07 13.97
CA SER A 231 -5.91 -21.73 13.93
C SER A 231 -7.13 -21.55 14.82
N ASP A 232 -7.83 -22.64 15.14
CA ASP A 232 -9.09 -22.63 15.92
C ASP A 232 -10.21 -21.78 15.26
N VAL A 233 -10.11 -21.56 13.94
CA VAL A 233 -10.96 -20.59 13.19
C VAL A 233 -12.45 -20.95 13.27
N LEU A 234 -12.80 -22.24 13.31
CA LEU A 234 -14.18 -22.70 13.35
C LEU A 234 -14.91 -22.36 14.66
N ASN A 235 -14.17 -22.03 15.72
CA ASN A 235 -14.74 -21.52 16.97
C ASN A 235 -15.07 -20.02 16.95
N PHE A 236 -14.80 -19.34 15.82
CA PHE A 236 -15.13 -17.95 15.58
C PHE A 236 -16.09 -17.84 14.39
N PRO A 237 -17.43 -17.97 14.62
CA PRO A 237 -18.42 -17.98 13.54
C PRO A 237 -18.35 -16.76 12.62
N GLU A 238 -18.04 -15.60 13.19
CA GLU A 238 -17.94 -14.34 12.43
C GLU A 238 -16.73 -14.34 11.48
N ILE A 239 -15.60 -14.92 11.93
CA ILE A 239 -14.41 -15.08 11.07
C ILE A 239 -14.68 -16.12 10.00
N THR A 240 -15.31 -17.25 10.37
CA THR A 240 -15.64 -18.34 9.43
C THR A 240 -16.56 -17.82 8.32
N ALA A 241 -17.57 -17.01 8.64
CA ALA A 241 -18.45 -16.39 7.67
C ALA A 241 -17.71 -15.40 6.74
N ALA A 242 -16.86 -14.52 7.31
CA ALA A 242 -16.06 -13.59 6.52
C ALA A 242 -15.08 -14.33 5.59
N LEU A 243 -14.47 -15.40 6.08
CA LEU A 243 -13.53 -16.22 5.31
C LEU A 243 -14.22 -16.97 4.18
N SER A 244 -15.43 -17.53 4.42
CA SER A 244 -16.23 -18.16 3.37
C SER A 244 -16.53 -17.20 2.22
N ALA A 245 -16.96 -15.98 2.51
CA ALA A 245 -17.22 -14.97 1.49
C ALA A 245 -15.96 -14.60 0.68
N LEU A 246 -14.80 -14.52 1.35
CA LEU A 246 -13.52 -14.31 0.67
C LEU A 246 -13.20 -15.45 -0.29
N LEU A 247 -13.29 -16.70 0.15
CA LEU A 247 -12.99 -17.89 -0.65
C LEU A 247 -13.93 -18.01 -1.86
N GLU A 248 -15.23 -17.79 -1.66
CA GLU A 248 -16.23 -17.77 -2.73
C GLU A 248 -15.94 -16.68 -3.77
N TYR A 249 -15.58 -15.48 -3.32
CA TYR A 249 -15.20 -14.39 -4.21
C TYR A 249 -13.97 -14.73 -5.04
N LEU A 250 -12.93 -15.28 -4.40
CA LEU A 250 -11.71 -15.69 -5.07
C LEU A 250 -11.99 -16.80 -6.10
N SER A 251 -12.85 -17.76 -5.76
CA SER A 251 -13.30 -18.80 -6.70
C SER A 251 -14.05 -18.19 -7.91
N ARG A 252 -14.96 -17.24 -7.69
CA ARG A 252 -15.70 -16.54 -8.76
C ARG A 252 -14.79 -15.71 -9.65
N THR A 253 -13.70 -15.17 -9.12
CA THR A 253 -12.68 -14.47 -9.91
C THR A 253 -11.71 -15.41 -10.64
N GLN A 254 -11.97 -16.71 -10.56
CA GLN A 254 -11.21 -17.79 -11.18
C GLN A 254 -9.74 -17.80 -10.73
N ILE A 255 -9.51 -17.50 -9.48
CA ILE A 255 -8.23 -17.69 -8.84
C ILE A 255 -8.12 -19.15 -8.43
N THR A 256 -7.24 -19.88 -9.09
CA THR A 256 -6.84 -21.26 -8.75
C THR A 256 -5.65 -21.20 -7.80
N GLY A 257 -5.36 -22.28 -7.07
CA GLY A 257 -4.17 -22.34 -6.20
C GLY A 257 -4.35 -21.63 -4.85
N LEU A 258 -5.57 -21.53 -4.35
CA LEU A 258 -5.86 -21.06 -2.98
C LEU A 258 -5.25 -21.99 -1.91
N GLU A 259 -4.81 -23.20 -2.29
CA GLU A 259 -4.13 -24.20 -1.47
C GLU A 259 -2.91 -23.67 -0.72
N ARG A 260 -2.31 -22.58 -1.21
CA ARG A 260 -1.14 -21.95 -0.59
C ARG A 260 -1.46 -20.98 0.55
N MET A 261 -2.71 -20.63 0.79
CA MET A 261 -3.11 -20.03 2.06
C MET A 261 -3.14 -21.14 3.11
N GLU A 262 -1.93 -21.64 3.45
CA GLU A 262 -1.74 -22.78 4.35
C GLU A 262 -1.82 -22.38 5.82
N GLU A 263 -1.82 -21.10 6.12
CA GLU A 263 -1.85 -20.59 7.48
C GLU A 263 -2.95 -19.54 7.65
N ILE A 264 -3.83 -19.76 8.63
CA ILE A 264 -4.79 -18.75 9.08
C ILE A 264 -4.25 -18.17 10.38
N ARG A 265 -3.89 -16.89 10.37
CA ARG A 265 -3.35 -16.24 11.54
C ARG A 265 -4.45 -15.39 12.21
N ILE A 266 -5.02 -15.93 13.30
CA ILE A 266 -5.96 -15.17 14.13
C ILE A 266 -5.15 -14.25 15.04
N TYR A 267 -5.23 -12.95 14.80
CA TYR A 267 -4.56 -11.97 15.64
C TYR A 267 -5.51 -11.37 16.66
N SER A 268 -4.98 -11.12 17.86
CA SER A 268 -5.67 -10.38 18.90
C SER A 268 -5.07 -8.98 19.02
N GLN A 269 -5.92 -7.96 19.02
CA GLN A 269 -5.49 -6.59 19.26
C GLN A 269 -4.78 -6.42 20.61
N ALA A 270 -5.04 -7.30 21.56
CA ALA A 270 -4.40 -7.29 22.89
C ALA A 270 -2.90 -7.63 22.88
N LYS A 271 -2.32 -8.13 21.78
CA LYS A 271 -0.90 -8.51 21.71
C LYS A 271 0.02 -7.41 21.18
N THR A 272 -0.52 -6.37 20.57
CA THR A 272 0.24 -5.27 19.97
C THR A 272 -0.25 -3.92 20.47
N MET A 273 0.67 -2.94 20.49
CA MET A 273 0.38 -1.56 20.86
C MET A 273 -0.72 -0.97 19.97
N ARG A 274 -1.67 -0.28 20.58
CA ARG A 274 -2.72 0.44 19.84
C ARG A 274 -2.14 1.72 19.24
N LEU A 275 -2.24 1.83 17.93
CA LEU A 275 -1.87 3.01 17.16
C LEU A 275 -3.04 3.33 16.21
N ASP A 276 -3.86 4.30 16.57
CA ASP A 276 -4.96 4.73 15.71
C ASP A 276 -4.46 5.43 14.44
N LEU A 277 -5.35 5.63 13.48
CA LEU A 277 -5.03 6.27 12.20
C LEU A 277 -4.41 7.66 12.40
N ASN A 278 -4.98 8.46 13.33
CA ASN A 278 -4.50 9.81 13.60
C ASN A 278 -3.09 9.79 14.19
N THR A 279 -2.80 8.89 15.10
CA THR A 279 -1.48 8.71 15.69
C THR A 279 -0.44 8.29 14.64
N ARG A 280 -0.74 7.28 13.80
CA ARG A 280 0.17 6.87 12.71
C ARG A 280 0.49 8.01 11.77
N ARG A 281 -0.53 8.80 11.40
CA ARG A 281 -0.38 9.98 10.54
C ARG A 281 0.37 11.12 11.22
N ASN A 282 0.02 11.46 12.47
CA ASN A 282 0.63 12.57 13.21
C ASN A 282 2.10 12.31 13.54
N LEU A 283 2.48 11.05 13.76
CA LEU A 283 3.87 10.64 14.00
C LEU A 283 4.64 10.39 12.70
N GLU A 284 3.99 10.48 11.53
CA GLU A 284 4.59 10.26 10.21
C GLU A 284 5.35 8.93 10.15
N LEU A 285 4.71 7.84 10.60
CA LEU A 285 5.39 6.55 10.73
C LEU A 285 5.81 5.97 9.37
N LEU A 286 4.93 6.02 8.38
CA LEU A 286 5.11 5.39 7.07
C LEU A 286 5.35 6.38 5.95
N GLU A 287 4.70 7.54 6.01
CA GLU A 287 4.73 8.61 5.02
C GLU A 287 4.52 9.98 5.70
N THR A 288 4.95 11.05 5.04
CA THR A 288 4.76 12.41 5.54
C THR A 288 3.30 12.86 5.40
N MET A 289 2.85 13.71 6.34
CA MET A 289 1.45 14.21 6.35
C MET A 289 1.07 15.00 5.09
N ARG A 290 1.99 15.83 4.59
CA ARG A 290 1.70 16.78 3.50
C ARG A 290 1.91 16.20 2.11
N SER A 291 3.10 15.66 1.84
CA SER A 291 3.47 15.20 0.50
C SER A 291 3.16 13.72 0.25
N LYS A 292 2.77 12.98 1.29
CA LYS A 292 2.55 11.53 1.21
C LYS A 292 3.78 10.76 0.70
N GLU A 293 4.97 11.31 0.96
CA GLU A 293 6.23 10.72 0.58
C GLU A 293 6.81 9.87 1.70
N ARG A 294 7.54 8.83 1.32
CA ARG A 294 8.28 8.01 2.27
C ARG A 294 9.43 8.78 2.92
N ARG A 295 10.13 9.64 2.15
CA ARG A 295 11.23 10.46 2.66
C ARG A 295 10.72 11.45 3.70
N GLY A 296 11.29 11.40 4.90
CA GLY A 296 10.86 12.21 6.04
C GLY A 296 9.94 11.45 7.00
N SER A 297 9.65 10.16 6.77
CA SER A 297 8.93 9.30 7.71
C SER A 297 9.87 8.50 8.61
N LEU A 298 9.35 7.87 9.66
CA LEU A 298 10.12 6.96 10.50
C LEU A 298 10.60 5.74 9.71
N LEU A 299 9.73 5.17 8.88
CA LEU A 299 10.07 4.06 7.99
C LEU A 299 11.27 4.39 7.08
N TRP A 300 11.35 5.60 6.55
CA TRP A 300 12.49 6.01 5.72
C TRP A 300 13.83 5.97 6.47
N VAL A 301 13.83 6.30 7.75
CA VAL A 301 15.04 6.22 8.58
C VAL A 301 15.42 4.77 8.85
N LEU A 302 14.46 3.96 9.29
CA LEU A 302 14.68 2.60 9.78
C LEU A 302 14.89 1.57 8.69
N ASP A 303 14.28 1.74 7.51
CA ASP A 303 14.33 0.75 6.45
C ASP A 303 15.61 0.84 5.62
N LYS A 304 16.53 -0.08 5.89
CA LYS A 304 17.73 -0.38 5.13
C LYS A 304 17.71 -1.82 4.61
N THR A 305 16.55 -2.46 4.64
CA THR A 305 16.35 -3.82 4.15
C THR A 305 16.77 -3.98 2.69
N LYS A 306 17.19 -5.19 2.33
CA LYS A 306 17.69 -5.54 0.99
C LYS A 306 16.67 -6.29 0.16
N THR A 307 15.74 -6.99 0.83
CA THR A 307 14.75 -7.85 0.17
C THR A 307 13.37 -7.20 0.17
N ALA A 308 12.53 -7.55 -0.80
CA ALA A 308 11.14 -7.09 -0.85
C ALA A 308 10.33 -7.62 0.36
N MET A 309 10.60 -8.85 0.78
CA MET A 309 9.98 -9.48 1.96
C MET A 309 10.32 -8.71 3.24
N GLY A 310 11.61 -8.33 3.42
CA GLY A 310 12.04 -7.49 4.54
C GLY A 310 11.39 -6.10 4.54
N LYS A 311 11.22 -5.47 3.37
CA LYS A 311 10.53 -4.17 3.23
C LYS A 311 9.06 -4.24 3.67
N ARG A 312 8.36 -5.35 3.39
CA ARG A 312 6.99 -5.57 3.86
C ARG A 312 6.97 -5.81 5.37
N LEU A 313 7.85 -6.66 5.86
CA LEU A 313 7.88 -7.04 7.27
C LEU A 313 8.24 -5.87 8.20
N ILE A 314 9.22 -5.01 7.85
CA ILE A 314 9.58 -3.84 8.67
C ILE A 314 8.40 -2.87 8.79
N ARG A 315 7.60 -2.73 7.74
CA ARG A 315 6.37 -1.94 7.75
C ARG A 315 5.35 -2.54 8.72
N THR A 316 5.12 -3.85 8.65
CA THR A 316 4.23 -4.57 9.57
C THR A 316 4.69 -4.42 11.02
N TRP A 317 5.99 -4.57 11.31
CA TRP A 317 6.50 -4.40 12.67
C TRP A 317 6.32 -2.98 13.19
N LEU A 318 6.46 -1.98 12.33
CA LEU A 318 6.27 -0.58 12.70
C LEU A 318 4.80 -0.24 12.99
N GLU A 319 3.87 -0.88 12.29
CA GLU A 319 2.43 -0.73 12.51
C GLU A 319 1.92 -1.56 13.70
N GLN A 320 2.71 -2.56 14.15
CA GLN A 320 2.36 -3.52 15.17
C GLN A 320 3.47 -3.66 16.25
N PRO A 321 3.79 -2.60 17.03
CA PRO A 321 4.77 -2.72 18.10
C PRO A 321 4.30 -3.73 19.15
N LEU A 322 5.22 -4.51 19.71
CA LEU A 322 4.93 -5.58 20.65
C LEU A 322 4.60 -5.06 22.04
N LEU A 323 3.70 -5.75 22.75
CA LEU A 323 3.43 -5.55 24.18
C LEU A 323 4.19 -6.54 25.08
N SER A 324 4.72 -7.61 24.50
CA SER A 324 5.48 -8.63 25.24
C SER A 324 6.92 -8.19 25.50
N PRO A 325 7.33 -7.95 26.75
CA PRO A 325 8.74 -7.64 27.07
C PRO A 325 9.70 -8.73 26.59
N ALA A 326 9.31 -9.99 26.69
CA ALA A 326 10.12 -11.12 26.23
C ALA A 326 10.31 -11.09 24.71
N GLY A 327 9.24 -10.85 23.94
CA GLY A 327 9.33 -10.74 22.48
C GLY A 327 10.19 -9.56 22.02
N ILE A 328 10.07 -8.41 22.70
CA ILE A 328 10.91 -7.24 22.43
C ILE A 328 12.38 -7.56 22.72
N THR A 329 12.65 -8.15 23.87
CA THR A 329 14.01 -8.51 24.29
C THR A 329 14.65 -9.53 23.34
N LEU A 330 13.88 -10.50 22.82
CA LEU A 330 14.36 -11.45 21.82
C LEU A 330 14.84 -10.73 20.55
N ARG A 331 14.07 -9.75 20.04
CA ARG A 331 14.48 -8.93 18.89
C ARG A 331 15.71 -8.09 19.22
N GLN A 332 15.73 -7.44 20.39
CA GLN A 332 16.88 -6.63 20.81
C GLN A 332 18.17 -7.44 20.95
N ASN A 333 18.12 -8.67 21.48
CA ASN A 333 19.29 -9.54 21.56
C ASN A 333 19.83 -9.90 20.17
N ALA A 334 18.94 -10.11 19.20
CA ALA A 334 19.32 -10.36 17.83
C ALA A 334 19.98 -9.13 17.18
N VAL A 335 19.40 -7.95 17.40
CA VAL A 335 19.97 -6.68 16.92
C VAL A 335 21.33 -6.41 17.58
N GLU A 336 21.48 -6.68 18.87
CA GLU A 336 22.74 -6.48 19.61
C GLU A 336 23.88 -7.33 19.08
N GLU A 337 23.64 -8.61 18.82
CA GLU A 337 24.67 -9.49 18.26
C GLU A 337 25.19 -8.96 16.90
N LEU A 338 24.28 -8.51 16.02
CA LEU A 338 24.66 -7.93 14.74
C LEU A 338 25.31 -6.54 14.90
N PHE A 339 24.85 -5.74 15.86
CA PHE A 339 25.39 -4.42 16.17
C PHE A 339 26.84 -4.48 16.70
N GLU A 340 27.14 -5.43 17.59
CA GLU A 340 28.47 -5.62 18.17
C GLU A 340 29.46 -6.23 17.18
N ASN A 341 28.98 -7.06 16.24
CA ASN A 341 29.80 -7.72 15.22
C ASN A 341 29.59 -7.11 13.83
N ARG A 342 30.21 -5.94 13.60
CA ARG A 342 30.08 -5.21 12.33
C ARG A 342 30.47 -6.02 11.08
N PRO A 343 31.58 -6.79 11.08
CA PRO A 343 31.88 -7.63 9.92
C PRO A 343 30.76 -8.62 9.58
N LEU A 344 30.18 -9.26 10.59
CA LEU A 344 29.05 -10.18 10.40
C LEU A 344 27.82 -9.44 9.84
N LEU A 345 27.53 -8.24 10.32
CA LEU A 345 26.45 -7.39 9.82
C LEU A 345 26.63 -7.04 8.35
N ASP A 346 27.86 -6.67 7.96
CA ASP A 346 28.17 -6.31 6.58
C ASP A 346 28.05 -7.53 5.66
N ASP A 347 28.61 -8.69 6.07
CA ASP A 347 28.53 -9.95 5.33
C ASP A 347 27.09 -10.43 5.16
N VAL A 348 26.26 -10.36 6.21
CA VAL A 348 24.83 -10.69 6.16
C VAL A 348 24.10 -9.74 5.22
N THR A 349 24.37 -8.45 5.31
CA THR A 349 23.75 -7.42 4.45
C THR A 349 24.10 -7.63 2.98
N GLU A 350 25.33 -8.03 2.69
CA GLU A 350 25.77 -8.35 1.33
C GLU A 350 25.10 -9.63 0.82
N ALA A 351 25.04 -10.69 1.64
CA ALA A 351 24.41 -11.94 1.28
C ALA A 351 22.90 -11.80 1.01
N LEU A 352 22.21 -10.90 1.73
CA LEU A 352 20.80 -10.57 1.50
C LEU A 352 20.58 -9.79 0.20
N THR A 353 21.62 -9.09 -0.29
CA THR A 353 21.50 -8.28 -1.52
C THR A 353 21.39 -9.19 -2.75
N GLY A 354 20.33 -8.98 -3.54
CA GLY A 354 20.05 -9.77 -4.75
C GLY A 354 19.18 -11.02 -4.50
N ILE A 355 18.67 -11.21 -3.29
CA ILE A 355 17.59 -12.18 -3.04
C ILE A 355 16.28 -11.57 -3.54
N PHE A 356 15.72 -12.16 -4.60
CA PHE A 356 14.45 -11.79 -5.18
C PHE A 356 13.28 -12.16 -4.26
N ASP A 357 12.08 -11.67 -4.58
CA ASP A 357 10.85 -11.91 -3.81
C ASP A 357 10.37 -13.35 -3.93
N LEU A 358 10.85 -14.21 -3.03
CA LEU A 358 10.51 -15.62 -2.97
C LEU A 358 9.01 -15.85 -2.77
N GLU A 359 8.35 -15.03 -1.95
CA GLU A 359 6.93 -15.15 -1.67
C GLU A 359 6.10 -14.95 -2.95
N ARG A 360 6.34 -13.86 -3.68
CA ARG A 360 5.61 -13.53 -4.90
C ARG A 360 5.96 -14.43 -6.08
N ILE A 361 7.20 -14.92 -6.16
CA ILE A 361 7.59 -15.90 -7.20
C ILE A 361 6.88 -17.22 -6.94
N MET A 362 6.90 -17.73 -5.72
CA MET A 362 6.20 -18.97 -5.38
C MET A 362 4.69 -18.88 -5.60
N THR A 363 4.13 -17.71 -5.39
CA THR A 363 2.76 -17.40 -5.78
C THR A 363 2.51 -17.75 -7.24
N ARG A 364 3.29 -17.18 -8.15
CA ARG A 364 3.14 -17.41 -9.58
C ARG A 364 3.42 -18.87 -9.96
N VAL A 365 4.33 -19.55 -9.25
CA VAL A 365 4.61 -20.97 -9.42
C VAL A 365 3.35 -21.79 -9.13
N VAL A 366 2.69 -21.59 -8.00
CA VAL A 366 1.49 -22.34 -7.61
C VAL A 366 0.32 -22.03 -8.54
N TYR A 367 0.13 -20.76 -8.90
CA TYR A 367 -0.93 -20.36 -9.85
C TYR A 367 -0.73 -20.81 -11.30
N GLY A 368 0.46 -21.27 -11.67
CA GLY A 368 0.76 -21.63 -13.05
C GLY A 368 0.97 -20.43 -13.98
N SER A 369 1.10 -19.21 -13.43
CA SER A 369 1.38 -17.99 -14.19
C SER A 369 2.88 -17.67 -14.29
N VAL A 370 3.73 -18.50 -13.70
CA VAL A 370 5.18 -18.37 -13.73
C VAL A 370 5.74 -18.55 -15.13
N ASN A 371 6.75 -17.78 -15.49
CA ASN A 371 7.50 -17.91 -16.74
C ASN A 371 8.95 -18.33 -16.47
N GLY A 372 9.73 -18.55 -17.54
CA GLY A 372 11.12 -18.98 -17.41
C GLY A 372 12.00 -17.97 -16.68
N LYS A 373 11.74 -16.67 -16.85
CA LYS A 373 12.49 -15.60 -16.17
C LYS A 373 12.22 -15.58 -14.66
N ASP A 374 10.98 -15.87 -14.26
CA ASP A 374 10.62 -15.99 -12.84
C ASP A 374 11.36 -17.16 -12.18
N LEU A 375 11.44 -18.31 -12.87
CA LEU A 375 12.21 -19.46 -12.37
C LEU A 375 13.71 -19.16 -12.30
N ARG A 376 14.28 -18.42 -13.26
CA ARG A 376 15.68 -17.99 -13.19
C ARG A 376 15.91 -16.95 -12.10
N ALA A 377 14.93 -16.07 -11.80
CA ALA A 377 14.99 -15.18 -10.65
C ALA A 377 14.94 -15.96 -9.32
N LEU A 378 14.09 -17.00 -9.23
CA LEU A 378 14.08 -17.92 -8.09
C LEU A 378 15.45 -18.61 -7.95
N TRP A 379 15.97 -19.21 -9.00
CA TRP A 379 17.31 -19.83 -9.00
C TRP A 379 18.40 -18.87 -8.51
N SER A 380 18.42 -17.63 -9.03
CA SER A 380 19.39 -16.61 -8.62
C SER A 380 19.29 -16.26 -7.14
N ALA A 381 18.08 -16.21 -6.57
CA ALA A 381 17.88 -16.02 -5.13
C ALA A 381 18.40 -17.23 -4.33
N LEU A 382 18.07 -18.46 -4.77
CA LEU A 382 18.47 -19.69 -4.10
C LEU A 382 19.98 -19.89 -4.10
N THR A 383 20.73 -19.46 -5.12
CA THR A 383 22.20 -19.53 -5.16
C THR A 383 22.89 -18.72 -4.06
N ARG A 384 22.18 -17.76 -3.44
CA ARG A 384 22.69 -16.96 -2.32
C ARG A 384 22.50 -17.65 -0.96
N LEU A 385 21.57 -18.59 -0.85
CA LEU A 385 21.20 -19.20 0.43
C LEU A 385 22.33 -19.99 1.08
N PRO A 386 23.21 -20.73 0.38
CA PRO A 386 24.32 -21.43 1.00
C PRO A 386 25.26 -20.49 1.76
N GLN A 387 25.59 -19.32 1.19
CA GLN A 387 26.41 -18.31 1.85
C GLN A 387 25.70 -17.76 3.09
N LEU A 388 24.41 -17.40 2.96
CA LEU A 388 23.62 -16.88 4.08
C LEU A 388 23.51 -17.91 5.21
N LYS A 389 23.29 -19.19 4.87
CA LYS A 389 23.22 -20.32 5.81
C LYS A 389 24.54 -20.53 6.54
N ALA A 390 25.66 -20.40 5.85
CA ALA A 390 26.99 -20.51 6.48
C ALA A 390 27.25 -19.38 7.50
N LEU A 391 26.78 -18.16 7.22
CA LEU A 391 26.83 -17.02 8.14
C LEU A 391 25.90 -17.25 9.34
N SER A 392 24.65 -17.67 9.10
CA SER A 392 23.64 -17.86 10.14
C SER A 392 23.99 -18.98 11.11
N ALA A 393 24.76 -19.99 10.68
CA ALA A 393 25.28 -21.07 11.56
C ALA A 393 26.19 -20.53 12.70
N THR A 394 26.71 -19.30 12.59
CA THR A 394 27.54 -18.66 13.64
C THR A 394 26.73 -17.90 14.68
N PHE A 395 25.44 -17.75 14.49
CA PHE A 395 24.55 -16.97 15.34
C PHE A 395 24.40 -17.57 16.76
N LYS A 396 24.32 -16.69 17.74
CA LYS A 396 24.21 -17.05 19.17
C LYS A 396 22.85 -16.67 19.79
N ALA A 397 22.33 -15.51 19.43
CA ALA A 397 21.05 -15.03 19.95
C ALA A 397 19.91 -16.01 19.57
N THR A 398 19.01 -16.25 20.51
CA THR A 398 17.95 -17.26 20.37
C THR A 398 17.12 -17.05 19.10
N MET A 399 16.72 -15.80 18.82
CA MET A 399 15.92 -15.48 17.61
C MET A 399 16.72 -15.72 16.32
N LEU A 400 18.01 -15.38 16.30
CA LEU A 400 18.86 -15.60 15.12
C LEU A 400 19.10 -17.12 14.88
N ARG A 401 19.23 -17.91 15.95
CA ARG A 401 19.32 -19.39 15.84
C ARG A 401 17.98 -20.00 15.37
N ASP A 402 16.85 -19.47 15.78
CA ASP A 402 15.56 -19.89 15.29
C ASP A 402 15.42 -19.58 13.78
N ILE A 403 15.83 -18.39 13.35
CA ILE A 403 15.91 -18.01 11.95
C ILE A 403 16.80 -19.00 11.17
N ASP A 404 18.00 -19.32 11.70
CA ASP A 404 18.88 -20.32 11.08
C ASP A 404 18.20 -21.67 10.95
N SER A 405 17.51 -22.15 11.99
CA SER A 405 16.83 -23.46 11.96
C SER A 405 15.72 -23.58 10.92
N ARG A 406 15.00 -22.47 10.62
CA ARG A 406 13.92 -22.38 9.63
C ARG A 406 14.42 -22.12 8.21
N MET A 407 15.66 -21.67 8.06
CA MET A 407 16.26 -21.39 6.75
C MET A 407 16.75 -22.66 6.10
N ASP A 408 16.10 -23.07 5.00
CA ASP A 408 16.50 -24.19 4.13
C ASP A 408 17.28 -23.64 2.93
N VAL A 409 18.35 -24.32 2.54
CA VAL A 409 19.19 -23.95 1.39
C VAL A 409 18.50 -24.20 0.05
N LEU A 410 17.51 -25.11 0.02
CA LEU A 410 16.69 -25.45 -1.16
C LEU A 410 17.54 -25.85 -2.39
N SER A 411 18.61 -26.59 -2.15
CA SER A 411 19.58 -26.99 -3.19
C SER A 411 18.94 -27.87 -4.27
N ASP A 412 18.01 -28.73 -3.89
CA ASP A 412 17.22 -29.57 -4.79
C ASP A 412 16.42 -28.78 -5.82
N ILE A 413 15.77 -27.71 -5.39
CA ILE A 413 15.02 -26.79 -6.27
C ILE A 413 15.99 -26.00 -7.16
N CYS A 414 17.08 -25.51 -6.56
CA CYS A 414 18.12 -24.77 -7.29
C CYS A 414 18.71 -25.62 -8.43
N GLU A 415 19.09 -26.87 -8.15
CA GLU A 415 19.62 -27.81 -9.14
C GLU A 415 18.59 -28.19 -10.21
N LEU A 416 17.32 -28.38 -9.81
CA LEU A 416 16.23 -28.68 -10.75
C LEU A 416 16.08 -27.55 -11.77
N ILE A 417 16.01 -26.29 -11.29
CA ILE A 417 15.83 -25.15 -12.19
C ILE A 417 17.05 -24.99 -13.09
N ASP A 418 18.27 -25.17 -12.56
CA ASP A 418 19.49 -25.01 -13.35
C ASP A 418 19.61 -26.06 -14.46
N ARG A 419 19.21 -27.30 -14.19
CA ARG A 419 19.18 -28.36 -15.18
C ARG A 419 18.07 -28.20 -16.22
N ALA A 420 16.91 -27.67 -15.80
CA ALA A 420 15.72 -27.65 -16.64
C ALA A 420 15.60 -26.42 -17.51
N VAL A 421 15.94 -25.23 -17.00
CA VAL A 421 15.64 -23.96 -17.63
C VAL A 421 16.91 -23.31 -18.19
N VAL A 422 16.86 -22.78 -19.40
CA VAL A 422 17.99 -22.07 -20.02
C VAL A 422 18.33 -20.79 -19.26
N GLU A 423 19.55 -20.26 -19.40
CA GLU A 423 20.00 -19.05 -18.69
C GLU A 423 19.21 -17.81 -19.08
N GLU A 424 18.93 -17.66 -20.38
CA GLU A 424 18.13 -16.56 -20.93
C GLU A 424 16.85 -17.12 -21.57
N PRO A 425 15.81 -17.40 -20.78
CA PRO A 425 14.59 -17.98 -21.31
C PRO A 425 13.79 -16.94 -22.10
N PRO A 426 13.02 -17.39 -23.13
CA PRO A 426 12.12 -16.54 -23.86
C PRO A 426 11.03 -15.95 -22.98
N HIS A 427 10.33 -14.95 -23.49
CA HIS A 427 9.25 -14.30 -22.73
C HIS A 427 8.05 -15.21 -22.49
N THR A 428 7.73 -16.07 -23.48
CA THR A 428 6.59 -16.98 -23.41
C THR A 428 7.01 -18.42 -23.77
N ILE A 429 6.35 -19.39 -23.16
CA ILE A 429 6.56 -20.83 -23.46
C ILE A 429 6.27 -21.11 -24.94
N ARG A 430 5.34 -20.38 -25.55
CA ARG A 430 4.95 -20.56 -26.97
C ARG A 430 6.04 -20.18 -27.98
N GLU A 431 7.06 -19.48 -27.58
CA GLU A 431 8.23 -19.15 -28.42
C GLU A 431 9.15 -20.36 -28.59
N GLY A 432 9.10 -21.32 -27.66
CA GLY A 432 10.03 -22.45 -27.59
C GLY A 432 11.42 -22.04 -27.11
N GLY A 433 12.25 -23.01 -26.78
CA GLY A 433 13.62 -22.78 -26.33
C GLY A 433 13.75 -22.48 -24.85
N ILE A 434 12.77 -22.86 -24.02
CA ILE A 434 12.79 -22.63 -22.57
C ILE A 434 13.53 -23.74 -21.81
N ILE A 435 13.46 -24.98 -22.31
CA ILE A 435 14.10 -26.15 -21.68
C ILE A 435 15.52 -26.30 -22.18
N ARG A 436 16.46 -26.50 -21.24
CA ARG A 436 17.89 -26.69 -21.49
C ARG A 436 18.14 -28.01 -22.21
N GLU A 437 19.08 -28.02 -23.13
CA GLU A 437 19.59 -29.25 -23.78
C GLU A 437 20.18 -30.19 -22.73
N GLY A 438 19.92 -31.49 -22.90
CA GLY A 438 20.34 -32.54 -21.96
C GLY A 438 19.36 -32.79 -20.79
N PHE A 439 18.27 -32.01 -20.69
CA PHE A 439 17.26 -32.23 -19.64
C PHE A 439 16.32 -33.39 -19.97
N ASN A 440 15.93 -33.53 -21.25
CA ASN A 440 15.05 -34.61 -21.70
C ASN A 440 15.48 -35.13 -23.07
N ALA A 441 15.76 -36.44 -23.16
CA ALA A 441 16.28 -37.08 -24.37
C ALA A 441 15.32 -37.00 -25.57
N GLU A 442 13.99 -37.09 -25.33
CA GLU A 442 12.99 -36.99 -26.40
C GLU A 442 12.97 -35.57 -27.01
N LEU A 443 13.08 -34.54 -26.16
CA LEU A 443 13.14 -33.18 -26.63
C LEU A 443 14.43 -32.90 -27.41
N ASP A 444 15.55 -33.43 -26.96
CA ASP A 444 16.84 -33.28 -27.64
C ASP A 444 16.82 -33.94 -29.02
N GLU A 445 16.17 -35.11 -29.15
CA GLU A 445 15.97 -35.79 -30.43
C GLU A 445 15.13 -34.95 -31.38
N VAL A 446 14.00 -34.40 -30.93
CA VAL A 446 13.13 -33.50 -31.71
C VAL A 446 13.88 -32.21 -32.12
N LYS A 447 14.69 -31.62 -31.24
CA LYS A 447 15.52 -30.43 -31.56
C LYS A 447 16.62 -30.79 -32.59
N SER A 448 17.22 -31.95 -32.49
CA SER A 448 18.19 -32.45 -33.46
C SER A 448 17.55 -32.61 -34.85
N ASP A 449 16.35 -33.20 -34.92
CA ASP A 449 15.59 -33.30 -36.16
C ASP A 449 15.29 -31.96 -36.82
N MET A 450 15.00 -30.94 -36.02
CA MET A 450 14.81 -29.54 -36.51
C MET A 450 16.10 -28.96 -37.08
N THR A 451 17.22 -29.16 -36.43
CA THR A 451 18.54 -28.68 -36.86
C THR A 451 18.98 -29.38 -38.16
N ASN A 452 18.87 -30.70 -38.19
CA ASN A 452 19.13 -31.53 -39.37
C ASN A 452 18.22 -31.16 -40.54
N GLY A 453 16.93 -30.85 -40.26
CA GLY A 453 15.99 -30.36 -41.26
C GLY A 453 16.39 -29.06 -41.94
N LYS A 454 16.94 -28.08 -41.17
CA LYS A 454 17.48 -26.84 -41.75
C LYS A 454 18.71 -27.11 -42.62
N GLN A 455 19.56 -28.03 -42.22
CA GLN A 455 20.71 -28.43 -43.02
C GLN A 455 20.28 -29.11 -44.33
N LEU A 456 19.29 -30.01 -44.28
CA LEU A 456 18.70 -30.67 -45.43
C LEU A 456 18.07 -29.65 -46.42
N ILE A 457 17.44 -28.58 -45.92
CA ILE A 457 16.94 -27.47 -46.76
C ILE A 457 18.11 -26.74 -47.45
N ALA A 458 19.20 -26.47 -46.73
CA ALA A 458 20.38 -25.83 -47.34
C ALA A 458 21.07 -26.76 -48.38
N GLU A 459 21.11 -28.03 -48.12
CA GLU A 459 21.61 -29.07 -49.08
C GLU A 459 20.68 -29.18 -50.28
N LEU A 460 19.35 -29.15 -50.09
CA LEU A 460 18.38 -29.08 -51.17
C LEU A 460 18.58 -27.83 -52.02
N GLU A 461 18.76 -26.65 -51.39
CA GLU A 461 19.03 -25.40 -52.09
C GLU A 461 20.30 -25.50 -52.95
N ALA A 462 21.38 -26.05 -52.38
CA ALA A 462 22.63 -26.19 -53.13
C ALA A 462 22.48 -27.14 -54.30
N ARG A 463 21.83 -28.33 -54.08
CA ARG A 463 21.57 -29.33 -55.11
C ARG A 463 20.66 -28.79 -56.23
N GLU A 464 19.55 -28.14 -55.86
CA GLU A 464 18.63 -27.52 -56.85
C GLU A 464 19.29 -26.37 -57.61
N ARG A 465 20.17 -25.61 -56.99
CA ARG A 465 20.97 -24.56 -57.67
C ARG A 465 21.94 -25.16 -58.70
N GLU A 466 22.58 -26.27 -58.37
CA GLU A 466 23.48 -26.98 -59.31
C GLU A 466 22.70 -27.63 -60.42
N ALA A 467 21.62 -28.35 -60.13
CA ALA A 467 20.81 -29.05 -61.08
C ALA A 467 20.13 -28.14 -62.11
N THR A 468 19.65 -27.00 -61.67
CA THR A 468 18.96 -26.03 -62.55
C THR A 468 19.90 -25.02 -63.23
N GLY A 469 21.13 -24.88 -62.75
CA GLY A 469 22.06 -23.84 -63.18
C GLY A 469 21.56 -22.41 -62.95
N ILE A 470 20.73 -22.18 -61.96
CA ILE A 470 20.18 -20.87 -61.58
C ILE A 470 21.02 -20.29 -60.42
N PRO A 471 21.94 -19.35 -60.66
CA PRO A 471 22.92 -18.93 -59.65
C PRO A 471 22.31 -18.25 -58.42
N LYS A 472 21.12 -17.66 -58.55
CA LYS A 472 20.41 -16.93 -57.48
C LYS A 472 19.18 -17.67 -56.98
N LEU A 473 19.08 -18.97 -57.24
CA LEU A 473 18.05 -19.81 -56.64
C LEU A 473 18.28 -19.89 -55.11
N ARG A 474 17.25 -19.61 -54.33
CA ARG A 474 17.31 -19.73 -52.88
C ARG A 474 16.00 -20.28 -52.31
N VAL A 475 16.06 -20.96 -51.17
CA VAL A 475 14.91 -21.35 -50.40
C VAL A 475 14.57 -20.22 -49.46
N GLY A 476 13.32 -19.78 -49.48
CA GLY A 476 12.75 -18.79 -48.55
C GLY A 476 11.58 -19.38 -47.78
N TYR A 477 11.22 -18.74 -46.67
CA TYR A 477 10.04 -19.11 -45.86
C TYR A 477 9.07 -17.91 -45.76
N ASN A 478 7.78 -18.22 -45.84
CA ASN A 478 6.71 -17.25 -45.63
C ASN A 478 5.58 -17.89 -44.82
N ARG A 479 5.09 -17.20 -43.80
CA ARG A 479 4.03 -17.72 -42.93
C ARG A 479 2.76 -18.19 -43.64
N VAL A 480 2.44 -17.59 -44.80
CA VAL A 480 1.21 -17.91 -45.54
C VAL A 480 1.43 -19.11 -46.49
N PHE A 481 2.63 -19.25 -47.10
CA PHE A 481 2.89 -20.22 -48.16
C PHE A 481 3.88 -21.31 -47.77
N GLY A 482 4.49 -21.22 -46.58
CA GLY A 482 5.53 -22.15 -46.14
C GLY A 482 6.88 -21.89 -46.80
N TYR A 483 7.69 -22.94 -46.94
CA TYR A 483 8.94 -22.91 -47.69
C TYR A 483 8.72 -22.85 -49.18
N TYR A 484 9.53 -22.05 -49.88
CA TYR A 484 9.46 -21.91 -51.34
C TYR A 484 10.84 -21.72 -51.95
N LEU A 485 10.99 -22.10 -53.19
CA LEU A 485 12.14 -21.79 -54.05
C LEU A 485 11.87 -20.47 -54.80
N GLU A 486 12.74 -19.49 -54.63
CA GLU A 486 12.63 -18.20 -55.30
C GLU A 486 13.54 -18.16 -56.51
N VAL A 487 12.94 -17.92 -57.65
CA VAL A 487 13.63 -17.80 -58.96
C VAL A 487 13.37 -16.42 -59.55
N SER A 488 14.41 -15.70 -59.89
CA SER A 488 14.29 -14.42 -60.53
C SER A 488 13.76 -14.50 -61.97
N ASN A 489 13.03 -13.51 -62.45
CA ASN A 489 12.44 -13.47 -63.80
C ASN A 489 13.45 -13.74 -64.90
N ALA A 490 14.74 -13.42 -64.71
CA ALA A 490 15.81 -13.65 -65.70
C ALA A 490 16.09 -15.14 -65.98
N PHE A 491 15.67 -16.05 -65.08
CA PHE A 491 15.94 -17.48 -65.17
C PHE A 491 14.66 -18.33 -65.21
N LYS A 492 13.54 -17.73 -65.43
CA LYS A 492 12.23 -18.41 -65.44
C LYS A 492 12.16 -19.57 -66.44
N ASP A 493 12.78 -19.44 -67.62
CA ASP A 493 12.77 -20.47 -68.67
C ASP A 493 13.67 -21.70 -68.33
N LYS A 494 14.44 -21.62 -67.22
CA LYS A 494 15.27 -22.72 -66.70
C LYS A 494 14.60 -23.52 -65.56
N THR A 495 13.36 -23.15 -65.21
CA THR A 495 12.65 -23.87 -64.17
C THR A 495 12.20 -25.25 -64.66
N PRO A 496 12.50 -26.35 -63.94
CA PRO A 496 12.07 -27.70 -64.28
C PRO A 496 10.55 -27.88 -64.24
N GLU A 497 9.97 -28.77 -64.94
CA GLU A 497 8.52 -29.02 -65.03
C GLU A 497 7.92 -29.47 -63.69
N HIS A 498 8.69 -30.05 -62.80
CA HIS A 498 8.23 -30.51 -61.48
C HIS A 498 8.12 -29.36 -60.44
N TYR A 499 8.55 -28.15 -60.81
CA TYR A 499 8.34 -26.99 -59.94
C TYR A 499 6.90 -26.48 -60.09
N VAL A 500 6.16 -26.56 -58.97
CA VAL A 500 4.78 -26.04 -58.91
C VAL A 500 4.80 -24.56 -58.50
N ARG A 501 4.39 -23.68 -59.41
CA ARG A 501 4.32 -22.24 -59.16
C ARG A 501 3.25 -21.92 -58.14
N LYS A 502 3.62 -21.17 -57.08
CA LYS A 502 2.75 -20.73 -56.02
C LYS A 502 2.44 -19.24 -56.05
N GLN A 503 3.41 -18.39 -56.39
CA GLN A 503 3.25 -16.94 -56.44
C GLN A 503 4.15 -16.29 -57.48
N THR A 504 3.60 -15.29 -58.15
CA THR A 504 4.36 -14.40 -59.06
C THR A 504 4.61 -13.09 -58.35
N LEU A 505 5.86 -12.62 -58.33
CA LEU A 505 6.32 -11.37 -57.77
C LEU A 505 6.79 -10.45 -58.90
N ALA A 506 6.97 -9.15 -58.65
CA ALA A 506 7.49 -8.20 -59.62
C ALA A 506 8.87 -8.58 -60.16
N ASN A 507 9.75 -9.16 -59.33
CA ASN A 507 11.13 -9.49 -59.66
C ASN A 507 11.44 -11.00 -59.81
N GLY A 508 10.46 -11.90 -59.59
CA GLY A 508 10.67 -13.33 -59.63
C GLY A 508 9.39 -14.14 -59.41
N GLU A 509 9.52 -15.44 -59.41
CA GLU A 509 8.44 -16.38 -59.09
C GLU A 509 8.83 -17.30 -57.93
N ARG A 510 7.85 -17.74 -57.20
CA ARG A 510 8.00 -18.67 -56.07
C ARG A 510 7.41 -20.01 -56.43
N TYR A 511 8.20 -21.05 -56.23
CA TYR A 511 7.85 -22.42 -56.57
C TYR A 511 7.94 -23.33 -55.34
N ILE A 512 7.24 -24.46 -55.41
CA ILE A 512 7.38 -25.57 -54.44
C ILE A 512 7.72 -26.84 -55.17
N THR A 513 8.47 -27.72 -54.56
CA THR A 513 8.67 -29.08 -54.97
C THR A 513 8.08 -30.06 -53.98
N GLN A 514 7.82 -31.28 -54.39
CA GLN A 514 7.31 -32.34 -53.51
C GLN A 514 8.27 -32.58 -52.32
N GLU A 515 9.57 -32.65 -52.61
CA GLU A 515 10.61 -32.84 -51.62
C GLU A 515 10.70 -31.71 -50.63
N LEU A 516 10.63 -30.44 -51.09
CA LEU A 516 10.61 -29.28 -50.21
C LEU A 516 9.39 -29.30 -49.29
N LYS A 517 8.24 -29.77 -49.74
CA LYS A 517 7.02 -29.89 -48.99
C LYS A 517 7.08 -30.99 -47.92
N GLU A 518 7.73 -32.09 -48.23
CA GLU A 518 7.98 -33.18 -47.28
C GLU A 518 8.94 -32.76 -46.17
N LEU A 519 10.02 -32.02 -46.53
CA LEU A 519 10.93 -31.40 -45.55
C LEU A 519 10.23 -30.37 -44.71
N GLU A 520 9.39 -29.52 -45.31
CA GLU A 520 8.57 -28.55 -44.60
C GLU A 520 7.70 -29.22 -43.53
N ASN A 521 6.92 -30.22 -43.90
CA ASN A 521 6.04 -30.94 -42.98
C ASN A 521 6.83 -31.61 -41.84
N ARG A 522 8.02 -32.10 -42.11
CA ARG A 522 8.90 -32.68 -41.09
C ARG A 522 9.41 -31.61 -40.11
N ILE A 523 9.87 -30.49 -40.62
CA ILE A 523 10.43 -29.36 -39.79
C ILE A 523 9.33 -28.68 -38.97
N LEU A 524 8.21 -28.34 -39.61
CA LEU A 524 7.09 -27.70 -38.91
C LEU A 524 6.49 -28.63 -37.88
N GLY A 525 6.27 -29.88 -38.19
CA GLY A 525 5.78 -30.88 -37.26
C GLY A 525 6.74 -31.17 -36.10
N ALA A 526 8.07 -31.06 -36.30
CA ALA A 526 9.05 -31.13 -35.23
C ALA A 526 9.03 -29.88 -34.34
N HIS A 527 8.86 -28.68 -34.95
CA HIS A 527 8.77 -27.44 -34.22
C HIS A 527 7.57 -27.42 -33.27
N ASP A 528 6.38 -27.75 -33.76
CA ASP A 528 5.16 -27.77 -32.95
C ASP A 528 5.24 -28.83 -31.83
N ARG A 529 5.81 -30.02 -32.15
CA ARG A 529 6.07 -31.05 -31.14
C ARG A 529 7.08 -30.58 -30.07
N SER A 530 8.14 -29.86 -30.47
CA SER A 530 9.13 -29.31 -29.55
C SER A 530 8.48 -28.35 -28.57
N ILE A 531 7.67 -27.41 -29.06
CA ILE A 531 6.96 -26.42 -28.19
C ILE A 531 5.99 -27.13 -27.25
N ALA A 532 5.22 -28.10 -27.75
CA ALA A 532 4.27 -28.84 -26.92
C ALA A 532 4.98 -29.67 -25.83
N LEU A 533 6.11 -30.29 -26.16
CA LEU A 533 6.90 -31.06 -25.21
C LEU A 533 7.61 -30.16 -24.20
N GLU A 534 8.16 -29.02 -24.61
CA GLU A 534 8.74 -28.01 -23.71
C GLU A 534 7.70 -27.49 -22.74
N GLY A 535 6.47 -27.21 -23.21
CA GLY A 535 5.36 -26.78 -22.35
C GLY A 535 5.02 -27.82 -21.29
N LYS A 536 4.98 -29.11 -21.67
CA LYS A 536 4.72 -30.21 -20.74
C LYS A 536 5.82 -30.34 -19.68
N LEU A 537 7.09 -30.34 -20.12
CA LEU A 537 8.25 -30.44 -19.24
C LEU A 537 8.34 -29.25 -18.29
N PHE A 538 8.06 -28.05 -18.78
CA PHE A 538 8.02 -26.86 -17.94
C PHE A 538 6.94 -26.96 -16.86
N GLU A 539 5.77 -27.48 -17.23
CA GLU A 539 4.67 -27.71 -16.28
C GLU A 539 5.01 -28.75 -15.22
N GLU A 540 5.73 -29.82 -15.59
CA GLU A 540 6.25 -30.82 -14.65
C GLU A 540 7.26 -30.22 -13.67
N VAL A 541 8.21 -29.39 -14.15
CA VAL A 541 9.17 -28.65 -13.32
C VAL A 541 8.44 -27.70 -12.39
N ARG A 542 7.49 -26.91 -12.91
CA ARG A 542 6.66 -26.00 -12.12
C ARG A 542 5.95 -26.71 -10.98
N ARG A 543 5.31 -27.86 -11.27
CA ARG A 543 4.57 -28.66 -10.28
C ARG A 543 5.49 -29.18 -9.19
N THR A 544 6.65 -29.71 -9.55
CA THR A 544 7.65 -30.21 -8.59
C THR A 544 8.11 -29.08 -7.64
N ILE A 545 8.28 -27.85 -8.16
CA ILE A 545 8.62 -26.69 -7.33
C ILE A 545 7.44 -26.28 -6.45
N ALA A 546 6.21 -26.31 -6.98
CA ALA A 546 4.99 -25.97 -6.23
C ALA A 546 4.79 -26.87 -5.00
N GLU A 547 5.14 -28.17 -5.09
CA GLU A 547 5.08 -29.12 -3.99
C GLU A 547 6.02 -28.77 -2.81
N GLN A 548 7.00 -27.87 -3.02
CA GLN A 548 7.94 -27.41 -2.01
C GLN A 548 7.55 -26.05 -1.39
N LEU A 549 6.30 -25.64 -1.56
CA LEU A 549 5.81 -24.34 -1.16
C LEU A 549 6.14 -23.99 0.29
N THR A 550 5.79 -24.85 1.24
CA THR A 550 5.97 -24.64 2.68
C THR A 550 7.43 -24.37 3.05
N ARG A 551 8.37 -25.17 2.48
CA ARG A 551 9.81 -24.98 2.71
C ARG A 551 10.30 -23.61 2.23
N VAL A 552 9.86 -23.19 1.05
CA VAL A 552 10.23 -21.88 0.49
C VAL A 552 9.62 -20.75 1.29
N GLN A 553 8.36 -20.87 1.73
CA GLN A 553 7.69 -19.85 2.56
C GLN A 553 8.37 -19.69 3.93
N GLU A 554 8.72 -20.78 4.62
CA GLU A 554 9.43 -20.69 5.90
C GLU A 554 10.81 -20.06 5.75
N THR A 555 11.52 -20.40 4.67
CA THR A 555 12.80 -19.75 4.34
C THR A 555 12.63 -18.28 4.02
N ALA A 556 11.59 -17.89 3.29
CA ALA A 556 11.28 -16.50 2.95
C ALA A 556 10.96 -15.67 4.22
N LYS A 557 10.18 -16.22 5.15
CA LYS A 557 9.90 -15.60 6.45
C LYS A 557 11.19 -15.41 7.28
N ALA A 558 12.04 -16.44 7.34
CA ALA A 558 13.32 -16.39 8.05
C ALA A 558 14.24 -15.29 7.47
N ILE A 559 14.32 -15.19 6.14
CA ILE A 559 15.09 -14.15 5.43
C ILE A 559 14.51 -12.76 5.72
N ALA A 560 13.20 -12.59 5.68
CA ALA A 560 12.56 -11.31 5.96
C ALA A 560 12.85 -10.82 7.40
N GLU A 561 12.77 -11.72 8.39
CA GLU A 561 13.09 -11.41 9.78
C GLU A 561 14.56 -11.02 9.95
N LEU A 562 15.49 -11.78 9.34
CA LEU A 562 16.92 -11.47 9.36
C LEU A 562 17.22 -10.11 8.73
N ASP A 563 16.60 -9.82 7.61
CA ASP A 563 16.78 -8.56 6.88
C ASP A 563 16.30 -7.34 7.70
N VAL A 564 15.17 -7.46 8.42
CA VAL A 564 14.69 -6.40 9.31
C VAL A 564 15.63 -6.21 10.51
N LEU A 565 16.09 -7.31 11.13
CA LEU A 565 17.02 -7.24 12.26
C LEU A 565 18.38 -6.63 11.84
N ALA A 566 18.89 -7.02 10.67
CA ALA A 566 20.09 -6.43 10.08
C ALA A 566 19.89 -4.95 9.76
N SER A 567 18.71 -4.56 9.26
CA SER A 567 18.36 -3.16 9.03
C SER A 567 18.38 -2.34 10.33
N PHE A 568 17.80 -2.86 11.43
CA PHE A 568 17.82 -2.18 12.72
C PHE A 568 19.24 -2.05 13.27
N ALA A 569 20.06 -3.08 13.16
CA ALA A 569 21.47 -3.04 13.55
C ALA A 569 22.26 -2.01 12.72
N ALA A 570 22.09 -2.00 11.39
CA ALA A 570 22.78 -1.08 10.49
C ALA A 570 22.43 0.39 10.76
N VAL A 571 21.15 0.68 10.99
CA VAL A 571 20.69 2.03 11.36
C VAL A 571 21.25 2.44 12.72
N SER A 572 21.27 1.51 13.68
CA SER A 572 21.78 1.76 15.02
C SER A 572 23.29 2.05 15.02
N VAL A 573 24.06 1.30 14.25
CA VAL A 573 25.52 1.55 14.06
C VAL A 573 25.76 2.91 13.40
N ARG A 574 25.00 3.22 12.36
CA ARG A 574 25.21 4.46 11.59
C ARG A 574 24.88 5.72 12.37
N ASN A 575 23.85 5.67 13.22
CA ASN A 575 23.29 6.85 13.88
C ASN A 575 23.58 6.88 15.39
N ASP A 576 24.44 6.00 15.88
CA ASP A 576 24.82 5.90 17.29
C ASP A 576 23.58 5.76 18.21
N TYR A 577 22.79 4.73 17.94
CA TYR A 577 21.63 4.39 18.76
C TYR A 577 22.02 3.40 19.88
N THR A 578 21.32 3.48 20.99
CA THR A 578 21.59 2.68 22.19
C THR A 578 20.48 1.67 22.44
N ARG A 579 20.81 0.51 22.93
CA ARG A 579 19.86 -0.51 23.38
C ARG A 579 19.02 0.01 24.56
N PRO A 580 17.68 0.12 24.45
CA PRO A 580 16.84 0.50 25.56
C PRO A 580 16.59 -0.69 26.49
N THR A 581 16.51 -0.44 27.80
CA THR A 581 16.04 -1.43 28.79
C THR A 581 14.52 -1.45 28.79
N ILE A 582 13.93 -2.63 28.61
CA ILE A 582 12.48 -2.81 28.61
C ILE A 582 12.04 -3.27 30.00
N THR A 583 11.03 -2.59 30.58
CA THR A 583 10.56 -2.87 31.92
C THR A 583 9.02 -2.93 31.96
N ALA A 584 8.49 -3.53 33.01
CA ALA A 584 7.05 -3.57 33.29
C ALA A 584 6.62 -2.55 34.36
N ASN A 585 7.54 -1.67 34.80
CA ASN A 585 7.28 -0.73 35.92
C ASN A 585 6.54 0.55 35.47
N GLY A 586 6.27 0.72 34.18
CA GLY A 586 5.60 1.88 33.63
C GLY A 586 6.44 3.17 33.54
N ARG A 587 7.75 3.11 33.90
CA ARG A 587 8.67 4.26 33.82
C ARG A 587 9.13 4.48 32.40
N LEU A 588 9.18 5.75 31.96
CA LEU A 588 9.83 6.20 30.74
C LEU A 588 10.98 7.11 31.11
N TYR A 589 12.21 6.67 30.83
CA TYR A 589 13.41 7.45 31.04
C TYR A 589 14.25 7.51 29.78
N LEU A 590 14.57 8.72 29.33
CA LEU A 590 15.42 8.97 28.17
C LEU A 590 16.48 9.99 28.55
N LYS A 591 17.73 9.71 28.23
CA LYS A 591 18.86 10.61 28.40
C LYS A 591 19.40 11.03 27.06
N ASP A 592 19.61 12.33 26.84
CA ASP A 592 20.12 12.93 25.61
C ASP A 592 19.43 12.39 24.36
N SER A 593 18.10 12.27 24.41
CA SER A 593 17.32 11.69 23.32
C SER A 593 17.17 12.66 22.13
N ARG A 594 17.12 12.10 20.93
CA ARG A 594 17.10 12.82 19.66
C ARG A 594 15.91 12.36 18.81
N HIS A 595 15.40 13.21 17.94
CA HIS A 595 14.33 12.83 17.02
C HIS A 595 14.93 12.18 15.76
N PRO A 596 14.73 10.87 15.50
CA PRO A 596 15.47 10.15 14.46
C PRO A 596 15.26 10.74 13.06
N VAL A 597 14.03 11.18 12.76
CA VAL A 597 13.70 11.73 11.43
C VAL A 597 14.24 13.15 11.28
N VAL A 598 14.03 14.01 12.28
CA VAL A 598 14.49 15.40 12.21
C VAL A 598 16.02 15.44 12.15
N GLU A 599 16.71 14.62 12.97
CA GLU A 599 18.16 14.48 12.93
C GLU A 599 18.66 14.05 11.54
N ALA A 600 18.01 13.04 10.93
CA ALA A 600 18.39 12.56 9.59
C ALA A 600 18.14 13.58 8.47
N LEU A 601 17.24 14.55 8.67
CA LEU A 601 16.94 15.63 7.72
C LEU A 601 17.88 16.85 7.90
N LEU A 602 18.51 17.00 9.07
CA LEU A 602 19.47 18.09 9.33
C LEU A 602 20.77 17.85 8.56
N THR A 603 20.86 18.41 7.36
CA THR A 603 22.11 18.37 6.56
C THR A 603 23.03 19.53 6.93
N GLY A 604 24.05 19.28 7.73
CA GLY A 604 25.35 19.97 7.70
C GLY A 604 25.50 21.29 8.45
N SER A 605 24.50 21.96 9.02
CA SER A 605 24.72 23.29 9.59
C SER A 605 24.54 23.44 11.11
N ALA A 606 23.79 22.55 11.77
CA ALA A 606 23.69 22.56 13.23
C ALA A 606 23.33 21.14 13.74
N PRO A 607 23.98 20.65 14.79
CA PRO A 607 23.60 19.36 15.38
C PRO A 607 22.18 19.45 16.01
N PHE A 608 21.51 18.32 16.05
CA PHE A 608 20.25 18.20 16.80
C PHE A 608 20.50 18.45 18.29
N VAL A 609 19.64 19.21 18.94
CA VAL A 609 19.74 19.46 20.39
C VAL A 609 19.05 18.34 21.15
N PRO A 610 19.80 17.49 21.89
CA PRO A 610 19.20 16.37 22.62
C PRO A 610 18.39 16.85 23.82
N ASN A 611 17.40 16.04 24.23
CA ASN A 611 16.54 16.30 25.37
C ASN A 611 16.36 15.08 26.26
N ASP A 612 16.20 15.32 27.56
CA ASP A 612 15.93 14.29 28.55
C ASP A 612 14.43 14.14 28.78
N LEU A 613 14.02 12.94 29.19
CA LEU A 613 12.65 12.66 29.67
C LEU A 613 12.75 11.77 30.93
N GLU A 614 11.94 12.09 31.90
CA GLU A 614 11.69 11.21 33.04
C GLU A 614 10.20 11.26 33.37
N MET A 615 9.49 10.17 33.13
CA MET A 615 8.08 9.99 33.52
C MET A 615 7.92 8.70 34.30
N ASP A 616 7.13 8.76 35.36
CA ASP A 616 6.80 7.62 36.18
C ASP A 616 5.34 7.64 36.64
N PRO A 617 4.76 6.52 37.05
CA PRO A 617 3.35 6.44 37.44
C PRO A 617 2.97 7.30 38.68
N ASN A 618 3.93 7.86 39.42
CA ASN A 618 3.69 8.51 40.70
C ASN A 618 4.10 9.98 40.75
N GLN A 619 5.36 10.30 40.34
CA GLN A 619 5.95 11.64 40.57
C GLN A 619 5.83 12.54 39.33
N ASN A 620 5.89 11.99 38.12
CA ASN A 620 5.77 12.72 36.88
C ASN A 620 4.97 11.93 35.85
N ARG A 621 3.66 11.86 36.03
CA ARG A 621 2.75 11.20 35.09
C ARG A 621 2.27 12.14 34.02
N VAL A 622 2.09 13.41 34.33
CA VAL A 622 1.65 14.46 33.43
C VAL A 622 2.71 15.54 33.35
N SER A 623 3.32 15.74 32.22
CA SER A 623 4.28 16.80 31.95
C SER A 623 3.62 17.94 31.17
N ILE A 624 3.44 19.11 31.78
CA ILE A 624 2.93 20.31 31.13
C ILE A 624 4.12 21.07 30.53
N ILE A 625 4.13 21.23 29.19
CA ILE A 625 5.24 21.85 28.47
C ILE A 625 4.81 23.20 27.93
N THR A 626 5.40 24.27 28.46
CA THR A 626 5.11 25.67 28.08
C THR A 626 6.19 26.22 27.13
N GLY A 627 5.85 27.26 26.37
CA GLY A 627 6.75 27.97 25.47
C GLY A 627 6.14 28.15 24.06
N PRO A 628 6.80 28.88 23.17
CA PRO A 628 6.27 29.20 21.84
C PRO A 628 6.31 27.98 20.87
N ASN A 629 5.44 27.99 19.85
CA ASN A 629 5.29 26.86 18.92
C ASN A 629 6.54 26.54 18.10
N MET A 630 7.30 27.56 17.68
CA MET A 630 8.51 27.36 16.88
C MET A 630 9.72 26.88 17.69
N ALA A 631 9.59 26.77 19.01
CA ALA A 631 10.71 26.43 19.89
C ALA A 631 11.00 24.93 19.97
N GLY A 632 10.12 24.04 19.42
CA GLY A 632 10.36 22.61 19.31
C GLY A 632 9.54 21.72 20.26
N LYS A 633 8.49 22.23 20.96
CA LYS A 633 7.63 21.44 21.87
C LYS A 633 7.04 20.19 21.17
N SER A 634 6.31 20.41 20.06
CA SER A 634 5.65 19.35 19.31
C SER A 634 6.66 18.33 18.75
N THR A 635 7.86 18.78 18.35
CA THR A 635 8.94 17.91 17.91
C THR A 635 9.43 17.01 19.05
N TYR A 636 9.61 17.59 20.25
CA TYR A 636 10.02 16.83 21.44
C TYR A 636 8.97 15.79 21.85
N MET A 637 7.69 16.15 21.87
CA MET A 637 6.65 15.19 22.23
C MET A 637 6.53 14.05 21.23
N ARG A 638 6.60 14.35 19.92
CA ARG A 638 6.65 13.32 18.86
C ARG A 638 7.89 12.44 18.97
N GLN A 639 9.05 13.03 19.30
CA GLN A 639 10.31 12.30 19.54
C GLN A 639 10.10 11.21 20.59
N VAL A 640 9.48 11.52 21.72
CA VAL A 640 9.21 10.54 22.79
C VAL A 640 8.33 9.40 22.28
N ALA A 641 7.23 9.71 21.58
CA ALA A 641 6.35 8.68 21.04
C ALA A 641 7.06 7.76 20.02
N VAL A 642 7.83 8.35 19.11
CA VAL A 642 8.60 7.62 18.10
C VAL A 642 9.65 6.70 18.74
N ILE A 643 10.35 7.17 19.79
CA ILE A 643 11.34 6.37 20.54
C ILE A 643 10.67 5.18 21.24
N VAL A 644 9.49 5.36 21.83
CA VAL A 644 8.73 4.26 22.43
C VAL A 644 8.34 3.22 21.38
N ILE A 645 7.87 3.64 20.21
CA ILE A 645 7.58 2.74 19.09
C ILE A 645 8.83 1.98 18.67
N MET A 646 9.96 2.66 18.45
CA MET A 646 11.23 2.04 18.10
C MET A 646 11.64 0.98 19.12
N ALA A 647 11.56 1.28 20.42
CA ALA A 647 11.87 0.33 21.47
C ALA A 647 10.97 -0.91 21.43
N GLN A 648 9.64 -0.72 21.24
CA GLN A 648 8.68 -1.83 21.28
C GLN A 648 8.61 -2.64 19.97
N ILE A 649 9.22 -2.18 18.89
CA ILE A 649 9.47 -3.04 17.71
C ILE A 649 10.77 -3.84 17.83
N GLY A 650 11.60 -3.59 18.87
CA GLY A 650 12.87 -4.24 19.10
C GLY A 650 14.09 -3.52 18.51
N CYS A 651 13.93 -2.30 18.01
CA CYS A 651 15.00 -1.44 17.51
C CYS A 651 15.72 -0.73 18.66
N PHE A 652 17.00 -0.38 18.48
CA PHE A 652 17.70 0.55 19.35
C PHE A 652 17.19 1.97 19.13
N VAL A 653 17.45 2.86 20.09
CA VAL A 653 16.86 4.20 20.15
C VAL A 653 17.91 5.32 20.15
N PRO A 654 17.57 6.48 19.58
CA PRO A 654 18.45 7.65 19.52
C PRO A 654 18.57 8.35 20.88
N ALA A 655 19.26 7.74 21.84
CA ALA A 655 19.50 8.27 23.19
C ALA A 655 20.84 7.79 23.71
N SER A 656 21.41 8.47 24.74
CA SER A 656 22.61 7.96 25.44
C SER A 656 22.27 6.87 26.45
N ALA A 657 21.06 6.88 27.00
CA ALA A 657 20.48 5.82 27.84
C ALA A 657 18.94 5.88 27.75
N ALA A 658 18.31 4.72 27.81
CA ALA A 658 16.85 4.62 27.77
C ALA A 658 16.33 3.45 28.63
N GLU A 659 15.27 3.71 29.41
CA GLU A 659 14.43 2.71 30.07
C GLU A 659 12.99 2.94 29.64
N ILE A 660 12.39 1.92 29.04
CA ILE A 660 11.05 2.00 28.47
C ILE A 660 10.12 1.01 29.18
N GLY A 661 9.24 1.53 30.02
CA GLY A 661 8.08 0.77 30.52
C GLY A 661 7.10 0.54 29.36
N ILE A 662 6.54 -0.67 29.29
CA ILE A 662 5.60 -1.02 28.21
C ILE A 662 4.45 -0.01 28.15
N VAL A 663 4.15 0.42 26.93
CA VAL A 663 3.05 1.30 26.57
C VAL A 663 2.07 0.50 25.72
N ASP A 664 0.82 0.43 26.14
CA ASP A 664 -0.23 -0.35 25.49
C ASP A 664 -0.88 0.37 24.28
N GLY A 665 -0.81 1.70 24.28
CA GLY A 665 -1.32 2.54 23.21
C GLY A 665 -0.70 3.92 23.21
N ILE A 666 -0.48 4.48 22.04
CA ILE A 666 -0.07 5.86 21.87
C ILE A 666 -1.19 6.62 21.15
N TYR A 667 -1.59 7.73 21.76
CA TYR A 667 -2.63 8.59 21.20
C TYR A 667 -2.11 10.01 21.05
N THR A 668 -2.33 10.57 19.87
CA THR A 668 -1.79 11.91 19.57
C THR A 668 -2.88 12.86 19.10
N ARG A 669 -2.92 14.04 19.68
CA ARG A 669 -3.62 15.19 19.16
C ARG A 669 -2.60 16.29 18.90
N VAL A 670 -2.25 16.50 17.64
CA VAL A 670 -1.21 17.47 17.21
C VAL A 670 -1.72 18.28 16.03
N GLY A 671 -1.87 19.59 16.23
CA GLY A 671 -2.21 20.58 15.19
C GLY A 671 -3.58 20.36 14.51
N ALA A 672 -4.23 21.41 14.06
CA ALA A 672 -5.42 21.29 13.22
C ALA A 672 -5.01 20.95 11.78
N SER A 673 -5.49 19.84 11.24
CA SER A 673 -5.65 19.70 9.80
C SER A 673 -7.04 20.23 9.46
N ASP A 674 -7.12 21.34 8.73
CA ASP A 674 -8.40 21.83 8.20
C ASP A 674 -8.95 20.78 7.24
N ASP A 675 -9.93 20.00 7.68
CA ASP A 675 -10.72 19.12 6.80
C ASP A 675 -11.97 19.91 6.35
N LEU A 676 -11.74 20.86 5.46
CA LEU A 676 -12.79 21.68 4.85
C LEU A 676 -13.85 20.84 4.12
N ALA A 677 -13.49 19.62 3.71
CA ALA A 677 -14.39 18.72 2.99
C ALA A 677 -15.50 18.12 3.88
N ALA A 678 -15.27 18.01 5.19
CA ALA A 678 -16.24 17.42 6.12
C ALA A 678 -17.28 18.44 6.64
N GLY A 679 -17.13 19.75 6.35
CA GLY A 679 -18.07 20.79 6.78
C GLY A 679 -18.15 20.99 8.30
N GLN A 680 -17.25 20.37 9.07
CA GLN A 680 -17.19 20.49 10.53
C GLN A 680 -16.22 21.61 10.94
N SER A 681 -16.57 22.31 12.04
CA SER A 681 -15.67 23.27 12.67
C SER A 681 -14.40 22.57 13.14
N THR A 682 -13.22 23.18 12.92
CA THR A 682 -11.92 22.70 13.43
C THR A 682 -11.96 22.39 14.93
N PHE A 683 -12.72 23.17 15.70
CA PHE A 683 -12.93 22.93 17.13
C PHE A 683 -13.76 21.67 17.40
N MET A 684 -14.78 21.38 16.60
CA MET A 684 -15.59 20.16 16.77
C MET A 684 -14.78 18.90 16.46
N VAL A 685 -13.95 18.93 15.40
CA VAL A 685 -13.01 17.84 15.07
C VAL A 685 -12.02 17.64 16.22
N GLU A 686 -11.45 18.71 16.75
CA GLU A 686 -10.54 18.66 17.89
C GLU A 686 -11.20 18.00 19.10
N MET A 687 -12.42 18.41 19.45
CA MET A 687 -13.13 17.85 20.61
C MET A 687 -13.52 16.39 20.41
N ALA A 688 -13.88 15.99 19.21
CA ALA A 688 -14.16 14.61 18.87
C ALA A 688 -12.91 13.71 19.04
N GLU A 689 -11.75 14.17 18.55
CA GLU A 689 -10.47 13.46 18.72
C GLU A 689 -10.09 13.34 20.20
N VAL A 690 -10.20 14.42 20.96
CA VAL A 690 -9.93 14.42 22.42
C VAL A 690 -10.89 13.48 23.16
N ALA A 691 -12.18 13.53 22.84
CA ALA A 691 -13.18 12.65 23.46
C ALA A 691 -12.85 11.17 23.22
N GLU A 692 -12.40 10.84 22.03
CA GLU A 692 -11.99 9.49 21.67
C GLU A 692 -10.73 9.03 22.43
N ILE A 693 -9.71 9.88 22.48
CA ILE A 693 -8.49 9.62 23.26
C ILE A 693 -8.84 9.34 24.72
N LEU A 694 -9.66 10.19 25.33
CA LEU A 694 -10.04 10.04 26.75
C LEU A 694 -10.87 8.78 27.05
N LYS A 695 -11.61 8.27 26.06
CA LYS A 695 -12.38 7.02 26.17
C LYS A 695 -11.49 5.79 26.05
N SER A 696 -10.51 5.82 25.14
CA SER A 696 -9.68 4.67 24.76
C SER A 696 -8.41 4.52 25.60
N ALA A 697 -7.91 5.63 26.19
CA ALA A 697 -6.67 5.63 26.94
C ALA A 697 -6.78 4.83 28.24
N THR A 698 -5.72 4.10 28.57
CA THR A 698 -5.54 3.36 29.83
C THR A 698 -4.41 3.97 30.67
N LYS A 699 -4.22 3.45 31.87
CA LYS A 699 -3.09 3.86 32.75
C LYS A 699 -1.71 3.58 32.14
N ASP A 700 -1.62 2.63 31.22
CA ASP A 700 -0.37 2.21 30.58
C ASP A 700 -0.15 2.94 29.25
N SER A 701 -1.10 3.76 28.78
CA SER A 701 -1.02 4.54 27.55
C SER A 701 -0.10 5.76 27.66
N LEU A 702 0.36 6.24 26.49
CA LEU A 702 1.11 7.49 26.32
C LEU A 702 0.28 8.48 25.49
N LEU A 703 -0.06 9.61 26.08
CA LEU A 703 -0.83 10.67 25.42
C LEU A 703 0.07 11.84 25.00
N ILE A 704 -0.07 12.29 23.76
CA ILE A 704 0.58 13.48 23.20
C ILE A 704 -0.51 14.49 22.86
N LEU A 705 -0.70 15.46 23.71
CA LEU A 705 -1.78 16.44 23.63
C LEU A 705 -1.20 17.84 23.36
N ASP A 706 -1.28 18.30 22.11
CA ASP A 706 -0.71 19.57 21.68
C ASP A 706 -1.81 20.61 21.43
N GLU A 707 -1.79 21.69 22.18
CA GLU A 707 -2.63 22.89 22.03
C GLU A 707 -4.16 22.64 22.09
N ILE A 708 -4.64 21.82 22.99
CA ILE A 708 -6.08 21.58 23.16
C ILE A 708 -6.84 22.87 23.55
N GLY A 709 -8.02 23.11 22.96
CA GLY A 709 -8.88 24.26 23.23
C GLY A 709 -8.44 25.54 22.49
N ARG A 710 -7.71 25.42 21.36
CA ARG A 710 -7.27 26.60 20.59
C ARG A 710 -8.38 27.21 19.73
N GLY A 711 -9.37 26.42 19.33
CA GLY A 711 -10.44 26.83 18.40
C GLY A 711 -11.62 27.55 19.03
N THR A 712 -11.56 27.96 20.31
CA THR A 712 -12.63 28.63 21.06
C THR A 712 -12.13 29.82 21.84
N SER A 713 -13.01 30.44 22.67
CA SER A 713 -12.61 31.56 23.53
C SER A 713 -11.52 31.14 24.53
N THR A 714 -10.68 32.08 24.95
CA THR A 714 -9.55 31.84 25.86
C THR A 714 -9.97 31.14 27.15
N PHE A 715 -11.07 31.57 27.77
CA PHE A 715 -11.55 31.01 29.03
C PHE A 715 -12.14 29.61 28.84
N ASP A 716 -12.91 29.34 27.77
CA ASP A 716 -13.45 28.02 27.47
C ASP A 716 -12.32 27.05 27.15
N GLY A 717 -11.37 27.46 26.29
CA GLY A 717 -10.22 26.66 25.92
C GLY A 717 -9.33 26.29 27.12
N MET A 718 -9.15 27.24 28.05
CA MET A 718 -8.41 27.00 29.30
C MET A 718 -9.17 26.04 30.22
N SER A 719 -10.49 26.25 30.38
CA SER A 719 -11.34 25.40 31.23
C SER A 719 -11.34 23.95 30.73
N ILE A 720 -11.47 23.74 29.41
CA ILE A 720 -11.40 22.40 28.78
C ILE A 720 -10.03 21.79 28.99
N ALA A 721 -8.95 22.52 28.73
CA ALA A 721 -7.58 22.04 28.90
C ALA A 721 -7.31 21.59 30.34
N ARG A 722 -7.74 22.39 31.33
CA ARG A 722 -7.62 22.05 32.75
C ARG A 722 -8.41 20.80 33.12
N ALA A 723 -9.66 20.72 32.71
CA ALA A 723 -10.50 19.52 32.95
C ALA A 723 -9.91 18.24 32.31
N VAL A 724 -9.34 18.33 31.10
CA VAL A 724 -8.64 17.22 30.45
C VAL A 724 -7.42 16.79 31.28
N ILE A 725 -6.59 17.73 31.77
CA ILE A 725 -5.44 17.41 32.61
C ILE A 725 -5.90 16.71 33.89
N GLU A 726 -6.92 17.24 34.57
CA GLU A 726 -7.49 16.65 35.79
C GLU A 726 -8.01 15.23 35.54
N TYR A 727 -8.70 15.00 34.41
CA TYR A 727 -9.21 13.69 34.00
C TYR A 727 -8.10 12.66 33.73
N VAL A 728 -7.08 13.03 32.90
CA VAL A 728 -5.99 12.13 32.58
C VAL A 728 -5.07 11.87 33.79
N HIS A 729 -5.01 12.81 34.72
CA HIS A 729 -4.27 12.66 35.95
C HIS A 729 -4.92 11.69 36.95
N ASP A 730 -6.27 11.62 37.01
CA ASP A 730 -6.95 10.75 37.96
C ASP A 730 -6.75 9.28 37.59
N LYS A 731 -6.07 8.53 38.47
CA LYS A 731 -5.80 7.10 38.34
C LYS A 731 -7.05 6.22 38.26
N LYS A 732 -8.20 6.73 38.74
CA LYS A 732 -9.47 5.99 38.68
C LYS A 732 -10.18 6.18 37.34
N LEU A 733 -9.95 7.32 36.69
CA LEU A 733 -10.58 7.66 35.41
C LEU A 733 -9.71 7.21 34.20
N CYS A 734 -8.44 7.60 34.20
CA CYS A 734 -7.50 7.33 33.13
C CYS A 734 -6.11 6.94 33.67
N GLY A 735 -5.38 7.86 34.28
CA GLY A 735 -4.05 7.62 34.84
C GLY A 735 -2.91 7.49 33.83
N ALA A 736 -3.13 7.89 32.58
CA ALA A 736 -2.18 7.76 31.48
C ALA A 736 -0.96 8.69 31.61
N LYS A 737 0.20 8.23 31.11
CA LYS A 737 1.37 9.11 30.92
C LYS A 737 1.06 10.14 29.84
N THR A 738 1.18 11.43 30.18
CA THR A 738 0.72 12.49 29.31
C THR A 738 1.77 13.58 29.11
N LEU A 739 2.13 13.90 27.86
CA LEU A 739 2.84 15.10 27.48
C LEU A 739 1.82 16.11 26.94
N PHE A 740 1.70 17.23 27.64
CA PHE A 740 0.67 18.26 27.38
C PHE A 740 1.34 19.58 27.02
N ALA A 741 1.24 20.03 25.79
CA ALA A 741 1.80 21.33 25.40
C ALA A 741 0.71 22.40 25.35
N LYS A 742 1.03 23.56 25.93
CA LYS A 742 0.10 24.69 25.98
C LYS A 742 0.82 26.04 26.12
N HIS A 743 0.07 27.12 25.80
CA HIS A 743 0.52 28.50 25.95
C HIS A 743 -0.05 29.23 27.18
N TYR A 744 -1.01 28.64 27.88
CA TYR A 744 -1.62 29.28 29.06
C TYR A 744 -0.76 29.07 30.30
N HIS A 745 -0.29 30.17 30.91
CA HIS A 745 0.51 30.15 32.13
C HIS A 745 -0.28 29.66 33.35
N ASP A 746 -1.58 29.93 33.41
CA ASP A 746 -2.45 29.54 34.51
C ASP A 746 -2.49 28.01 34.76
N LEU A 747 -2.19 27.20 33.74
CA LEU A 747 -2.11 25.76 33.92
C LEU A 747 -0.85 25.28 34.68
N THR A 748 0.14 26.15 34.86
CA THR A 748 1.35 25.81 35.61
C THR A 748 1.07 25.68 37.11
N GLU A 749 0.00 26.28 37.62
CA GLU A 749 -0.47 26.15 39.01
C GLU A 749 -0.89 24.69 39.33
N LEU A 750 -1.20 23.88 38.31
CA LEU A 750 -1.62 22.48 38.51
C LEU A 750 -0.51 21.60 39.08
N GLU A 751 0.76 21.99 38.99
CA GLU A 751 1.88 21.28 39.64
C GLU A 751 1.75 21.30 41.17
N ASP A 752 1.31 22.45 41.72
CA ASP A 752 1.13 22.61 43.18
C ASP A 752 -0.16 21.96 43.67
N LEU A 753 -1.14 21.75 42.80
CA LEU A 753 -2.47 21.24 43.14
C LEU A 753 -2.60 19.73 42.95
N LEU A 754 -1.89 19.15 41.96
CA LEU A 754 -2.06 17.76 41.54
C LEU A 754 -0.74 16.98 41.68
N PRO A 755 -0.64 16.03 42.62
CA PRO A 755 0.56 15.18 42.78
C PRO A 755 0.82 14.36 41.49
N GLY A 756 2.04 14.45 40.92
CA GLY A 756 2.39 13.75 39.67
C GLY A 756 2.16 14.56 38.42
N VAL A 757 1.81 15.85 38.52
CA VAL A 757 1.91 16.86 37.46
C VAL A 757 3.22 17.60 37.62
N GLN A 758 3.93 17.82 36.54
CA GLN A 758 5.18 18.59 36.55
C GLN A 758 5.23 19.57 35.36
N ASN A 759 5.77 20.76 35.61
CA ASN A 759 5.94 21.80 34.63
C ASN A 759 7.33 21.75 33.98
N PHE A 760 7.35 21.95 32.67
CA PHE A 760 8.54 22.08 31.87
C PHE A 760 8.42 23.27 30.92
N SER A 761 9.53 23.85 30.54
CA SER A 761 9.56 24.91 29.57
C SER A 761 10.74 24.77 28.60
N ILE A 762 10.69 25.47 27.47
CA ILE A 762 11.81 25.51 26.55
C ILE A 762 12.80 26.58 27.00
N ALA A 763 14.05 26.20 27.18
CA ALA A 763 15.11 27.11 27.55
C ALA A 763 15.31 28.20 26.47
N VAL A 764 15.37 29.45 26.93
CA VAL A 764 15.49 30.66 26.08
C VAL A 764 16.71 31.43 26.53
N LYS A 765 17.53 31.91 25.59
CA LYS A 765 18.62 32.84 25.88
C LYS A 765 18.26 34.24 25.36
N LYS A 766 18.10 35.19 26.26
CA LYS A 766 17.86 36.59 25.93
C LYS A 766 19.21 37.32 25.77
N ARG A 767 19.39 38.08 24.68
CA ARG A 767 20.49 39.03 24.49
C ARG A 767 19.89 40.40 24.10
N GLY A 768 19.62 41.28 25.08
CA GLY A 768 18.89 42.53 24.85
C GLY A 768 17.49 42.24 24.30
N ASP A 769 17.16 42.78 23.14
CA ASP A 769 15.86 42.60 22.43
C ASP A 769 15.84 41.34 21.53
N ASP A 770 16.94 40.56 21.44
CA ASP A 770 17.01 39.36 20.64
C ASP A 770 16.89 38.09 21.51
N ILE A 771 16.07 37.13 21.02
CA ILE A 771 15.79 35.89 21.71
C ILE A 771 16.26 34.72 20.84
N THR A 772 16.98 33.81 21.47
CA THR A 772 17.40 32.52 20.85
C THR A 772 16.77 31.38 21.60
N PHE A 773 15.95 30.56 20.93
CA PHE A 773 15.40 29.35 21.49
C PHE A 773 16.48 28.26 21.47
N LEU A 774 16.83 27.76 22.65
CA LEU A 774 17.86 26.73 22.79
C LEU A 774 17.36 25.33 22.45
N ARG A 775 16.06 25.17 22.21
CA ARG A 775 15.40 23.87 21.89
C ARG A 775 15.62 22.81 22.98
N ARG A 776 15.96 23.19 24.18
CA ARG A 776 16.17 22.32 25.33
C ARG A 776 15.01 22.45 26.30
N ILE A 777 14.44 21.32 26.70
CA ILE A 777 13.38 21.25 27.71
C ILE A 777 14.05 21.29 29.08
N VAL A 778 13.55 22.16 29.94
CA VAL A 778 14.03 22.35 31.31
C VAL A 778 12.87 22.34 32.29
N ARG A 779 13.13 21.94 33.51
CA ARG A 779 12.16 21.93 34.61
C ARG A 779 11.70 23.35 34.95
N GLY A 780 10.41 23.52 35.24
CA GLY A 780 9.76 24.78 35.58
C GLY A 780 8.93 25.39 34.47
N GLY A 781 7.99 26.26 34.83
CA GLY A 781 7.15 27.01 33.89
C GLY A 781 7.96 28.14 33.19
N ALA A 782 7.48 28.60 32.03
CA ALA A 782 7.99 29.82 31.40
C ALA A 782 7.22 31.02 31.97
N ASP A 783 7.94 31.99 32.52
CA ASP A 783 7.32 33.22 33.10
C ASP A 783 6.93 34.24 32.04
N ASP A 784 7.47 34.17 30.83
CA ASP A 784 7.25 35.13 29.77
C ASP A 784 6.51 34.53 28.54
N SER A 785 5.65 35.34 27.96
CA SER A 785 5.05 35.06 26.65
C SER A 785 5.96 35.58 25.53
N PHE A 786 6.34 34.69 24.58
CA PHE A 786 7.29 35.02 23.51
C PHE A 786 6.62 35.25 22.15
N GLY A 787 5.29 35.39 22.10
CA GLY A 787 4.55 35.53 20.84
C GLY A 787 4.97 36.70 19.97
N ILE A 788 5.27 37.84 20.60
CA ILE A 788 5.69 39.05 19.89
C ILE A 788 7.11 38.92 19.35
N GLU A 789 7.99 38.25 20.05
CA GLU A 789 9.35 37.97 19.63
C GLU A 789 9.37 36.98 18.44
N VAL A 790 8.50 35.98 18.46
CA VAL A 790 8.29 35.10 17.32
C VAL A 790 7.78 35.84 16.10
N ALA A 791 6.84 36.80 16.29
CA ALA A 791 6.36 37.64 15.21
C ALA A 791 7.48 38.51 14.60
N LYS A 792 8.41 39.01 15.43
CA LYS A 792 9.62 39.71 14.96
C LYS A 792 10.51 38.80 14.11
N LEU A 793 10.78 37.60 14.60
CA LEU A 793 11.58 36.59 13.89
C LEU A 793 10.95 36.14 12.57
N ALA A 794 9.61 36.12 12.49
CA ALA A 794 8.86 35.81 11.28
C ALA A 794 8.83 36.94 10.24
N GLY A 795 9.41 38.10 10.55
CA GLY A 795 9.50 39.24 9.63
C GLY A 795 8.30 40.17 9.68
N VAL A 796 7.47 40.16 10.76
CA VAL A 796 6.40 41.14 10.95
C VAL A 796 7.03 42.54 11.09
N PRO A 797 6.50 43.58 10.42
CA PRO A 797 7.09 44.93 10.44
C PRO A 797 7.32 45.47 11.85
N ASP A 798 8.47 46.09 12.12
CA ASP A 798 8.90 46.60 13.43
C ASP A 798 7.90 47.56 14.09
N LYS A 799 7.14 48.32 13.28
CA LYS A 799 6.07 49.18 13.78
C LYS A 799 4.95 48.42 14.47
N VAL A 800 4.58 47.26 13.88
CA VAL A 800 3.56 46.36 14.44
C VAL A 800 4.07 45.67 15.69
N VAL A 801 5.30 45.20 15.68
CA VAL A 801 5.96 44.54 16.82
C VAL A 801 6.07 45.49 18.01
N ARG A 802 6.50 46.74 17.81
CA ARG A 802 6.57 47.76 18.85
C ARG A 802 5.18 48.05 19.45
N ARG A 803 4.20 48.22 18.58
CA ARG A 803 2.83 48.46 19.05
C ARG A 803 2.27 47.26 19.82
N ALA A 804 2.53 46.07 19.41
CA ALA A 804 2.13 44.85 20.12
C ALA A 804 2.75 44.77 21.52
N LYS A 805 4.03 45.16 21.70
CA LYS A 805 4.66 45.26 23.03
C LYS A 805 4.01 46.31 23.94
N GLU A 806 3.62 47.45 23.38
CA GLU A 806 2.89 48.49 24.13
C GLU A 806 1.51 47.99 24.57
N VAL A 807 0.79 47.32 23.68
CA VAL A 807 -0.53 46.74 23.97
C VAL A 807 -0.42 45.66 25.03
N LEU A 808 0.52 44.76 24.92
CA LEU A 808 0.74 43.69 25.90
C LEU A 808 1.00 44.27 27.29
N LYS A 809 1.90 45.24 27.39
CA LYS A 809 2.21 45.89 28.66
C LYS A 809 1.00 46.58 29.30
N SER A 810 0.11 47.15 28.49
CA SER A 810 -1.11 47.80 29.00
C SER A 810 -2.18 46.75 29.38
N LEU A 811 -2.23 45.60 28.75
CA LEU A 811 -3.11 44.49 29.14
C LEU A 811 -2.66 43.84 30.45
N GLU A 812 -1.36 43.64 30.65
CA GLU A 812 -0.77 43.08 31.87
C GLU A 812 -0.91 44.04 33.07
N SER A 813 -0.84 45.36 32.87
CA SER A 813 -1.01 46.35 33.94
C SER A 813 -2.46 46.67 34.26
N GLY A 814 -3.44 46.10 33.54
CA GLY A 814 -4.87 46.41 33.72
C GLY A 814 -5.26 47.86 33.30
N GLU A 815 -4.35 48.61 32.70
CA GLU A 815 -4.63 49.98 32.21
C GLU A 815 -5.33 49.94 30.84
N MET A 816 -6.31 50.84 30.63
CA MET A 816 -6.94 50.98 29.31
C MET A 816 -5.89 51.29 28.22
N VAL A 817 -5.90 50.56 27.14
CA VAL A 817 -5.00 50.72 25.98
C VAL A 817 -5.06 52.17 25.48
N LYS A 818 -4.00 52.96 25.68
CA LYS A 818 -3.91 54.31 25.17
C LYS A 818 -3.86 54.27 23.64
N LYS A 819 -4.69 55.14 22.99
CA LYS A 819 -4.63 55.32 21.53
C LYS A 819 -3.22 55.69 21.10
N PRO A 820 -2.70 55.19 19.99
CA PRO A 820 -1.34 55.49 19.50
C PRO A 820 -1.19 57.01 19.32
N LYS A 821 -0.10 57.61 19.86
CA LYS A 821 0.20 59.03 19.81
C LYS A 821 0.37 59.62 18.40
N ASN A 822 0.45 58.78 17.38
CA ASN A 822 0.55 59.19 15.97
C ASN A 822 -0.57 58.55 15.13
N ALA A 823 -1.80 58.58 15.57
CA ALA A 823 -2.90 58.55 14.64
C ALA A 823 -2.79 59.82 13.78
N VAL A 824 -2.47 59.65 12.53
CA VAL A 824 -2.60 60.71 11.52
C VAL A 824 -3.95 61.35 11.78
N LYS A 825 -3.97 62.65 12.09
CA LYS A 825 -5.20 63.42 12.10
C LYS A 825 -5.78 63.25 10.69
N VAL A 826 -6.65 62.34 10.55
CA VAL A 826 -7.64 62.38 9.48
C VAL A 826 -8.42 63.64 9.83
N GLN A 827 -8.26 64.66 9.01
CA GLN A 827 -9.16 65.81 9.01
C GLN A 827 -10.57 65.23 9.04
N GLN A 828 -11.35 65.70 10.02
CA GLN A 828 -12.78 65.47 10.00
C GLN A 828 -13.29 66.17 8.73
N GLU A 829 -13.37 65.42 7.67
CA GLU A 829 -14.34 65.69 6.61
C GLU A 829 -15.68 65.40 7.26
N GLU A 830 -16.54 66.39 7.14
CA GLU A 830 -17.95 66.35 7.59
C GLU A 830 -18.57 65.03 7.13
N PRO A 831 -19.50 64.45 7.92
CA PRO A 831 -20.08 63.16 7.57
C PRO A 831 -20.76 63.26 6.21
N ILE A 832 -20.14 62.74 5.19
CA ILE A 832 -20.82 62.39 3.95
C ILE A 832 -21.87 61.39 4.39
N GLN A 833 -23.07 61.86 4.43
CA GLN A 833 -24.28 61.11 4.71
C GLN A 833 -24.29 59.86 3.83
N LEU A 834 -24.19 58.71 4.46
CA LEU A 834 -24.31 57.38 3.85
C LEU A 834 -25.72 57.18 3.29
N THR A 835 -26.05 57.90 2.20
CA THR A 835 -27.33 57.76 1.47
C THR A 835 -27.37 56.44 0.66
N MET A 836 -26.26 55.66 0.58
CA MET A 836 -26.26 54.37 -0.11
C MET A 836 -26.64 53.18 0.78
N LEU A 837 -26.52 53.28 2.10
CA LEU A 837 -26.88 52.20 3.03
C LEU A 837 -28.37 52.09 3.33
N THR A 838 -29.19 53.13 3.00
CA THR A 838 -30.62 53.13 3.24
C THR A 838 -31.38 52.28 2.24
N LYS A 839 -31.01 52.29 0.96
CA LYS A 839 -31.70 51.55 -0.08
C LYS A 839 -31.49 50.03 0.09
N ASP A 840 -30.28 49.60 0.36
CA ASP A 840 -30.00 48.18 0.59
C ASP A 840 -30.69 47.66 1.86
N THR A 841 -30.80 48.48 2.89
CA THR A 841 -31.50 48.14 4.12
C THR A 841 -33.01 48.06 3.92
N GLU A 842 -33.60 48.90 3.08
CA GLU A 842 -35.04 48.85 2.73
C GLU A 842 -35.36 47.57 1.90
N VAL A 843 -34.52 47.25 0.94
CA VAL A 843 -34.66 46.01 0.14
C VAL A 843 -34.55 44.78 1.01
N LEU A 844 -33.56 44.72 1.93
CA LEU A 844 -33.40 43.62 2.88
C LEU A 844 -34.57 43.50 3.87
N ASN A 845 -35.12 44.60 4.35
CA ASN A 845 -36.30 44.60 5.24
C ASN A 845 -37.54 44.14 4.50
N ARG A 846 -37.72 44.57 3.26
CA ARG A 846 -38.81 44.14 2.42
C ARG A 846 -38.75 42.64 2.11
N LEU A 847 -37.55 42.09 1.78
CA LEU A 847 -37.31 40.67 1.61
C LEU A 847 -37.60 39.83 2.87
N LYS A 848 -37.21 40.31 4.05
CA LYS A 848 -37.47 39.64 5.34
C LYS A 848 -38.96 39.64 5.72
N SER A 849 -39.76 40.56 5.21
CA SER A 849 -41.20 40.64 5.49
C SER A 849 -42.07 39.79 4.57
N LEU A 850 -41.48 39.12 3.57
CA LEU A 850 -42.21 38.28 2.59
C LEU A 850 -42.29 36.84 3.05
N ASP A 851 -43.49 36.31 3.10
CA ASP A 851 -43.69 34.85 3.23
C ASP A 851 -43.78 34.21 1.84
N VAL A 852 -42.66 33.67 1.40
CA VAL A 852 -42.51 33.11 0.05
C VAL A 852 -43.47 31.96 -0.22
N ASN A 853 -43.98 31.28 0.82
CA ASN A 853 -44.86 30.11 0.66
C ASN A 853 -46.31 30.51 0.32
N THR A 854 -46.71 31.78 0.49
CA THR A 854 -48.02 32.28 0.23
C THR A 854 -48.15 33.08 -1.07
N LEU A 855 -47.04 33.28 -1.80
CA LEU A 855 -47.03 34.06 -3.02
C LEU A 855 -47.36 33.23 -4.28
N THR A 856 -48.21 33.79 -5.13
CA THR A 856 -48.41 33.23 -6.47
C THR A 856 -47.22 33.58 -7.41
N PRO A 857 -47.02 32.84 -8.51
CA PRO A 857 -45.94 33.13 -9.47
C PRO A 857 -45.98 34.58 -10.03
N ILE A 858 -47.16 35.16 -10.22
CA ILE A 858 -47.32 36.52 -10.74
C ILE A 858 -46.92 37.54 -9.67
N GLU A 859 -47.32 37.33 -8.42
CA GLU A 859 -46.94 38.18 -7.30
C GLU A 859 -45.44 38.15 -7.03
N SER A 860 -44.85 36.96 -7.13
CA SER A 860 -43.41 36.80 -6.99
C SER A 860 -42.62 37.57 -8.06
N MET A 861 -43.07 37.53 -9.32
CA MET A 861 -42.45 38.35 -10.39
C MET A 861 -42.59 39.86 -10.18
N ASN A 862 -43.76 40.30 -9.72
CA ASN A 862 -44.01 41.73 -9.42
C ASN A 862 -43.12 42.21 -8.27
N ILE A 863 -42.98 41.44 -7.21
CA ILE A 863 -42.13 41.75 -6.08
C ILE A 863 -40.62 41.76 -6.46
N LEU A 864 -40.21 40.81 -7.30
CA LEU A 864 -38.84 40.81 -7.85
C LEU A 864 -38.57 42.07 -8.69
N PHE A 865 -39.54 42.51 -9.47
CA PHE A 865 -39.44 43.73 -10.28
C PHE A 865 -39.40 44.99 -9.39
N GLU A 866 -40.22 45.01 -8.33
CA GLU A 866 -40.22 46.10 -7.29
C GLU A 866 -38.83 46.17 -6.61
N LEU A 867 -38.29 45.06 -6.14
CA LEU A 867 -37.00 44.98 -5.47
C LEU A 867 -35.84 45.39 -6.39
N ALA A 868 -35.88 44.94 -7.65
CA ALA A 868 -34.89 45.31 -8.67
C ALA A 868 -34.93 46.81 -9.00
N ASN A 869 -36.11 47.45 -8.97
CA ASN A 869 -36.25 48.89 -9.15
C ASN A 869 -35.80 49.70 -7.91
N MET A 870 -35.91 49.15 -6.72
CA MET A 870 -35.41 49.78 -5.49
C MET A 870 -33.88 49.81 -5.43
N LEU A 871 -33.22 48.86 -6.10
CA LEU A 871 -31.78 48.79 -6.20
C LEU A 871 -31.18 49.68 -7.31
N LYS A 872 -31.99 50.09 -8.31
CA LYS A 872 -31.62 51.08 -9.30
C LYS A 872 -31.80 52.51 -8.74
#